data_47e95c405302d926d37bfcfb447e4518
#
_entry.id   47e95c405302d926d37bfcfb447e4518
#
_cell.length_a   1.000
_cell.length_b   1.000
_cell.length_c   1.000
_cell.angle_alpha   90.00
_cell.angle_beta   90.00
_cell.angle_gamma   90.00
#
_symmetry.space_group_name_H-M   'P 1'
#
loop_
_entity.id
_entity.type
_entity.pdbx_description
1 polymer ?
#
loop_
_entity_poly.entity_id
_entity_poly.type
_entity_poly.pdbx_seq_one_letter_code
_entity_poly.pdbx_strand_id
1 'polypeptide(L)'
;MATKGFALKRVICMLLAVLMCITCLPGTKLTASAAANIPSEYAQVAESDSYKLYLYEPTMSVILENKTNGQVLYSTLMAEDDDGINNKTWTAYMQSGIVLTAIKGANDTYQVDLVSCPNEISYEYTDNGFVASIEFKEYDFGLAVEVSLEGDELIVCVPEESIYENSSAYIGTVSLFPMMGYSYLDAKEGYMFIPDGNGAMIYLDDKDGRYASGFSQVIYGSDAGFTDSTTEVLLWERYDTVVDPEKVLAPIFGMMHTEDKIGYLAIVEDGNQRASIEAHPNGVMVNYNRCFAKFTVRKIYVQPLNNSNSGTVTQAEADRTHSNLQVRYVLLTDDAADYSGMAVAYREYLQANGMLEAADTEYKTRVDFLGTEREEFMVFKRAVTMTTTEQMEEMFADLQSNGVNSLLSVYKGWQAGGLYDVPITKYKADGEIGGTSAVTELITDWAEKNYDVYLYNESLLSNPEENNTTFNAVKKVNKRKLEITSRDNVYQTFNYVLPFKTETILDKFVESYTDKGVNNLALAGITDNIFSYSYSGKFYTRFDCAKTYENIVSNIADKTNLILEEPFAYLWKDAQAFLDMPLGSSAYMYEDEEIPFMSMVLKGSIPMYSDYVNFQANKQEFRLQMIEAGVYPSFYLTYEDSADLIYTKSSDLYSTKYDTYRDSVIAYDAEFKAIAEATADAYIARHDKVETGVNKVTYDNGVVIYVNYTDNAVTVEGVTIDGLSAKVVK
;
A
#
# COMPACT_ATOMS: atom_id res chain seq x y z
N MET A 1 52.09 -67.28 20.01
CA MET A 1 50.72 -67.07 19.47
C MET A 1 49.95 -65.90 20.13
N ALA A 2 50.65 -64.91 20.71
CA ALA A 2 49.97 -63.79 21.40
C ALA A 2 50.00 -62.44 20.69
N THR A 3 50.66 -62.31 19.54
CA THR A 3 50.86 -61.03 18.85
C THR A 3 49.88 -60.75 17.70
N LYS A 4 49.16 -61.74 17.19
CA LYS A 4 48.18 -61.56 16.12
C LYS A 4 46.80 -61.10 16.62
N GLY A 5 46.44 -61.34 17.88
CA GLY A 5 45.16 -60.90 18.47
C GLY A 5 45.07 -59.41 18.82
N PHE A 6 46.22 -58.76 19.02
CA PHE A 6 46.28 -57.35 19.38
C PHE A 6 46.14 -56.40 18.18
N ALA A 7 46.66 -56.84 17.01
CA ALA A 7 46.52 -56.06 15.74
C ALA A 7 45.10 -56.05 15.23
N LEU A 8 44.38 -57.20 15.31
CA LEU A 8 42.99 -57.32 14.85
C LEU A 8 42.02 -56.51 15.71
N LYS A 9 42.26 -56.46 17.03
CA LYS A 9 41.45 -55.62 17.94
C LYS A 9 41.63 -54.10 17.68
N ARG A 10 42.85 -53.67 17.34
CA ARG A 10 43.15 -52.28 16.99
C ARG A 10 42.51 -51.88 15.64
N VAL A 11 42.51 -52.76 14.66
CA VAL A 11 41.85 -52.51 13.35
C VAL A 11 40.33 -52.46 13.52
N ILE A 12 39.74 -53.34 14.32
CA ILE A 12 38.30 -53.32 14.61
C ILE A 12 37.92 -52.08 15.41
N CYS A 13 38.72 -51.63 16.41
CA CYS A 13 38.48 -50.38 17.14
C CYS A 13 38.67 -49.14 16.26
N MET A 14 39.61 -49.12 15.31
CA MET A 14 39.73 -48.03 14.33
C MET A 14 38.57 -48.02 13.34
N LEU A 15 38.10 -49.15 12.86
CA LEU A 15 36.93 -49.26 12.02
C LEU A 15 35.65 -48.85 12.71
N LEU A 16 35.49 -49.17 14.00
CA LEU A 16 34.36 -48.72 14.81
C LEU A 16 34.44 -47.21 15.15
N ALA A 17 35.65 -46.66 15.36
CA ALA A 17 35.83 -45.23 15.57
C ALA A 17 35.55 -44.41 14.26
N VAL A 18 35.96 -44.93 13.11
CA VAL A 18 35.60 -44.32 11.80
C VAL A 18 34.12 -44.41 11.52
N LEU A 19 33.47 -45.53 11.88
CA LEU A 19 32.03 -45.68 11.77
C LEU A 19 31.26 -44.73 12.72
N MET A 20 31.77 -44.51 13.94
CA MET A 20 31.20 -43.52 14.88
C MET A 20 31.46 -42.04 14.46
N CYS A 21 32.59 -41.76 13.81
CA CYS A 21 32.83 -40.42 13.24
C CYS A 21 31.97 -40.11 12.03
N ILE A 22 31.51 -41.10 11.27
CA ILE A 22 30.58 -40.93 10.16
C ILE A 22 29.15 -40.70 10.64
N THR A 23 28.80 -41.15 11.88
CA THR A 23 27.50 -40.92 12.52
C THR A 23 27.41 -39.62 13.33
N CYS A 24 28.53 -38.88 13.47
CA CYS A 24 28.59 -37.58 14.15
C CYS A 24 28.81 -36.38 13.20
N LEU A 25 28.73 -36.57 11.89
CA LEU A 25 28.49 -35.44 11.01
C LEU A 25 27.03 -34.98 11.26
N PRO A 26 26.79 -33.70 11.51
CA PRO A 26 25.42 -33.21 11.49
C PRO A 26 24.86 -33.61 10.14
N GLY A 27 23.86 -34.48 10.14
CA GLY A 27 23.15 -34.84 8.96
C GLY A 27 22.60 -33.55 8.35
N THR A 28 23.24 -33.08 7.28
CA THR A 28 22.46 -32.40 6.27
C THR A 28 21.37 -33.42 5.94
N LYS A 29 20.17 -33.19 6.42
CA LYS A 29 18.98 -33.75 5.82
C LYS A 29 19.03 -33.30 4.37
N LEU A 30 19.60 -34.12 3.48
CA LEU A 30 19.19 -34.16 2.11
C LEU A 30 17.74 -34.66 2.20
N THR A 31 16.79 -33.76 2.45
CA THR A 31 15.43 -33.92 2.05
C THR A 31 15.51 -33.96 0.54
N ALA A 32 15.62 -35.15 -0.04
CA ALA A 32 15.15 -35.33 -1.40
C ALA A 32 13.67 -34.93 -1.31
N SER A 33 13.34 -33.71 -1.74
CA SER A 33 11.98 -33.33 -2.03
C SER A 33 11.45 -34.41 -2.94
N ALA A 34 10.44 -35.17 -2.49
CA ALA A 34 9.75 -36.07 -3.38
C ALA A 34 9.16 -35.16 -4.47
N ALA A 35 9.51 -35.42 -5.72
CA ALA A 35 8.89 -34.72 -6.84
C ALA A 35 7.38 -34.77 -6.65
N ALA A 36 6.71 -33.61 -6.69
CA ALA A 36 5.28 -33.55 -6.51
C ALA A 36 4.62 -34.47 -7.53
N ASN A 37 3.70 -35.30 -7.06
CA ASN A 37 2.99 -36.24 -7.91
C ASN A 37 1.87 -35.46 -8.62
N ILE A 38 2.16 -34.86 -9.79
CA ILE A 38 1.14 -34.20 -10.61
C ILE A 38 0.07 -35.22 -10.99
N PRO A 39 -1.21 -35.03 -10.62
CA PRO A 39 -2.28 -35.95 -10.97
C PRO A 39 -2.40 -36.12 -12.49
N SER A 40 -2.67 -37.34 -12.94
CA SER A 40 -2.68 -37.71 -14.37
C SER A 40 -3.74 -36.99 -15.21
N GLU A 41 -4.76 -36.44 -14.58
CA GLU A 41 -5.83 -35.61 -15.18
C GLU A 41 -5.40 -34.19 -15.53
N TYR A 42 -4.24 -33.72 -15.03
CA TYR A 42 -3.65 -32.44 -15.39
C TYR A 42 -2.73 -32.61 -16.61
N ALA A 43 -3.01 -31.84 -17.65
CA ALA A 43 -2.17 -31.82 -18.86
C ALA A 43 -1.17 -30.65 -18.80
N GLN A 44 0.09 -30.89 -19.14
CA GLN A 44 1.04 -29.80 -19.32
C GLN A 44 0.62 -28.95 -20.53
N VAL A 45 0.43 -27.64 -20.32
CA VAL A 45 -0.04 -26.69 -21.35
C VAL A 45 1.01 -25.64 -21.72
N ALA A 46 1.95 -25.37 -20.81
CA ALA A 46 3.07 -24.47 -21.10
C ALA A 46 4.32 -24.85 -20.29
N GLU A 47 5.46 -24.33 -20.72
CA GLU A 47 6.75 -24.49 -20.03
C GLU A 47 7.62 -23.27 -20.29
N SER A 48 8.25 -22.75 -19.23
CA SER A 48 9.32 -21.75 -19.30
C SER A 48 10.67 -22.38 -18.93
N ASP A 49 11.71 -21.57 -18.80
CA ASP A 49 13.03 -22.06 -18.35
C ASP A 49 12.95 -22.61 -16.92
N SER A 50 12.16 -22.02 -16.04
CA SER A 50 12.08 -22.33 -14.59
C SER A 50 10.86 -23.13 -14.20
N TYR A 51 9.73 -23.01 -14.92
CA TYR A 51 8.44 -23.57 -14.52
C TYR A 51 7.75 -24.37 -15.61
N LYS A 52 6.85 -25.27 -15.19
CA LYS A 52 5.84 -25.90 -16.03
C LYS A 52 4.45 -25.55 -15.52
N LEU A 53 3.54 -25.30 -16.45
CA LEU A 53 2.13 -25.04 -16.20
C LEU A 53 1.30 -26.24 -16.64
N TYR A 54 0.49 -26.77 -15.71
CA TYR A 54 -0.45 -27.85 -15.96
C TYR A 54 -1.88 -27.34 -15.78
N LEU A 55 -2.80 -27.88 -16.57
CA LEU A 55 -4.22 -27.52 -16.57
C LEU A 55 -5.10 -28.75 -16.37
N TYR A 56 -6.10 -28.64 -15.49
CA TYR A 56 -7.28 -29.49 -15.40
C TYR A 56 -8.48 -28.74 -15.98
N GLU A 57 -8.85 -29.07 -17.23
CA GLU A 57 -9.87 -28.34 -18.00
C GLU A 57 -11.23 -28.18 -17.31
N PRO A 58 -11.83 -29.22 -16.64
CA PRO A 58 -13.20 -29.11 -16.13
C PRO A 58 -13.45 -27.97 -15.14
N THR A 59 -12.43 -27.57 -14.39
CA THR A 59 -12.54 -26.53 -13.37
C THR A 59 -11.57 -25.36 -13.58
N MET A 60 -10.84 -25.36 -14.71
CA MET A 60 -9.77 -24.41 -15.01
C MET A 60 -8.72 -24.34 -13.86
N SER A 61 -8.45 -25.49 -13.23
CA SER A 61 -7.45 -25.57 -12.17
C SER A 61 -6.05 -25.67 -12.77
N VAL A 62 -5.11 -24.91 -12.25
CA VAL A 62 -3.72 -24.95 -12.69
C VAL A 62 -2.78 -25.40 -11.57
N ILE A 63 -1.68 -26.06 -11.98
CA ILE A 63 -0.56 -26.39 -11.12
C ILE A 63 0.69 -25.79 -11.76
N LEU A 64 1.48 -25.06 -10.95
CA LEU A 64 2.81 -24.59 -11.31
C LEU A 64 3.87 -25.46 -10.66
N GLU A 65 4.72 -26.11 -11.45
CA GLU A 65 5.85 -26.91 -10.98
C GLU A 65 7.15 -26.16 -11.22
N ASN A 66 7.92 -25.92 -10.17
CA ASN A 66 9.29 -25.43 -10.30
C ASN A 66 10.20 -26.56 -10.79
N LYS A 67 10.89 -26.36 -11.91
CA LYS A 67 11.75 -27.37 -12.56
C LYS A 67 13.04 -27.64 -11.78
N THR A 68 13.47 -26.70 -10.93
CA THR A 68 14.73 -26.80 -10.20
C THR A 68 14.59 -27.68 -8.96
N ASN A 69 13.55 -27.47 -8.15
CA ASN A 69 13.36 -28.14 -6.87
C ASN A 69 12.15 -29.10 -6.85
N GLY A 70 11.30 -29.08 -7.89
CA GLY A 70 10.11 -29.91 -8.00
C GLY A 70 8.96 -29.50 -7.07
N GLN A 71 9.03 -28.33 -6.44
CA GLN A 71 7.97 -27.79 -5.62
C GLN A 71 6.83 -27.28 -6.50
N VAL A 72 5.61 -27.26 -5.95
CA VAL A 72 4.40 -26.89 -6.69
C VAL A 72 3.57 -25.86 -5.96
N LEU A 73 2.88 -25.03 -6.74
CA LEU A 73 1.78 -24.19 -6.29
C LEU A 73 0.47 -24.62 -6.95
N TYR A 74 -0.56 -24.81 -6.14
CA TYR A 74 -1.89 -25.19 -6.61
C TYR A 74 -2.79 -23.94 -6.65
N SER A 75 -3.61 -23.82 -7.70
CA SER A 75 -4.56 -22.71 -7.83
C SER A 75 -5.94 -23.00 -7.24
N THR A 76 -6.21 -24.27 -6.93
CA THR A 76 -7.50 -24.76 -6.41
C THR A 76 -7.26 -25.86 -5.40
N LEU A 77 -8.24 -26.09 -4.52
CA LEU A 77 -8.19 -27.19 -3.55
C LEU A 77 -8.11 -28.54 -4.25
N MET A 78 -7.05 -29.29 -3.97
CA MET A 78 -6.88 -30.66 -4.44
C MET A 78 -7.81 -31.62 -3.69
N ALA A 79 -8.32 -32.64 -4.38
CA ALA A 79 -9.24 -33.59 -3.79
C ALA A 79 -8.68 -34.36 -2.57
N GLU A 80 -7.38 -34.56 -2.54
CA GLU A 80 -6.65 -35.20 -1.44
C GLU A 80 -6.49 -34.31 -0.22
N ASP A 81 -6.56 -32.98 -0.39
CA ASP A 81 -6.45 -31.97 0.66
C ASP A 81 -7.81 -31.54 1.22
N ASP A 82 -8.94 -32.03 0.65
CA ASP A 82 -10.27 -31.72 1.14
C ASP A 82 -10.51 -32.44 2.49
N ASP A 83 -10.64 -31.63 3.56
CA ASP A 83 -10.88 -32.14 4.91
C ASP A 83 -12.28 -32.76 5.12
N GLY A 84 -13.16 -32.64 4.14
CA GLY A 84 -14.51 -33.18 4.15
C GLY A 84 -15.47 -32.51 5.15
N ILE A 85 -15.05 -31.42 5.79
CA ILE A 85 -15.86 -30.67 6.77
C ILE A 85 -16.70 -29.60 6.08
N ASN A 86 -16.23 -29.11 4.95
CA ASN A 86 -16.85 -27.99 4.24
C ASN A 86 -18.18 -28.35 3.62
N ASN A 87 -19.11 -27.40 3.58
CA ASN A 87 -20.33 -27.57 2.83
C ASN A 87 -20.06 -27.54 1.30
N LYS A 88 -21.00 -28.05 0.51
CA LYS A 88 -20.85 -28.17 -0.93
C LYS A 88 -20.55 -26.86 -1.65
N THR A 89 -21.06 -25.74 -1.13
CA THR A 89 -20.83 -24.41 -1.71
C THR A 89 -19.37 -23.99 -1.54
N TRP A 90 -18.81 -24.18 -0.35
CA TRP A 90 -17.40 -23.87 -0.10
C TRP A 90 -16.45 -24.82 -0.82
N THR A 91 -16.75 -26.12 -0.86
CA THR A 91 -15.95 -27.07 -1.64
C THR A 91 -15.93 -26.67 -3.11
N ALA A 92 -17.08 -26.34 -3.70
CA ALA A 92 -17.16 -25.90 -5.10
C ALA A 92 -16.39 -24.58 -5.34
N TYR A 93 -16.48 -23.61 -4.41
CA TYR A 93 -15.68 -22.38 -4.43
C TYR A 93 -14.18 -22.68 -4.51
N MET A 94 -13.69 -23.54 -3.61
CA MET A 94 -12.25 -23.83 -3.49
C MET A 94 -11.70 -24.66 -4.64
N GLN A 95 -12.53 -25.46 -5.31
CA GLN A 95 -12.14 -26.32 -6.44
C GLN A 95 -12.27 -25.62 -7.81
N SER A 96 -12.72 -24.37 -7.86
CA SER A 96 -12.92 -23.62 -9.10
C SER A 96 -11.79 -22.62 -9.36
N GLY A 97 -11.24 -22.62 -10.57
CA GLY A 97 -10.21 -21.67 -11.00
C GLY A 97 -10.72 -20.23 -11.15
N ILE A 98 -12.04 -20.05 -11.28
CA ILE A 98 -12.71 -18.76 -11.27
C ILE A 98 -13.98 -18.82 -10.44
N VAL A 99 -14.21 -17.79 -9.64
CA VAL A 99 -15.44 -17.63 -8.88
C VAL A 99 -16.02 -16.24 -9.11
N LEU A 100 -17.32 -16.21 -9.42
CA LEU A 100 -18.05 -14.97 -9.68
C LEU A 100 -19.18 -14.81 -8.66
N THR A 101 -19.65 -13.58 -8.52
CA THR A 101 -20.94 -13.28 -7.91
C THR A 101 -21.90 -12.82 -9.01
N ALA A 102 -23.03 -13.53 -9.19
CA ALA A 102 -24.11 -13.07 -10.05
C ALA A 102 -25.08 -12.21 -9.25
N ILE A 103 -25.60 -11.15 -9.85
CA ILE A 103 -26.64 -10.28 -9.29
C ILE A 103 -27.92 -10.53 -10.08
N LYS A 104 -29.00 -10.96 -9.40
CA LYS A 104 -30.34 -11.09 -9.98
C LYS A 104 -31.29 -10.06 -9.34
N GLY A 105 -32.18 -9.48 -10.13
CA GLY A 105 -33.10 -8.47 -9.61
C GLY A 105 -32.39 -7.18 -9.18
N ALA A 106 -32.76 -6.64 -8.02
CA ALA A 106 -32.19 -5.40 -7.52
C ALA A 106 -30.84 -5.60 -6.80
N ASN A 107 -30.69 -6.70 -6.06
CA ASN A 107 -29.54 -6.92 -5.16
C ASN A 107 -29.37 -8.36 -4.67
N ASP A 108 -30.10 -9.35 -5.22
CA ASP A 108 -29.92 -10.73 -4.83
C ASP A 108 -28.62 -11.26 -5.44
N THR A 109 -27.74 -11.81 -4.62
CA THR A 109 -26.42 -12.29 -5.02
C THR A 109 -26.33 -13.80 -4.93
N TYR A 110 -25.66 -14.41 -5.90
CA TYR A 110 -25.44 -15.85 -6.00
C TYR A 110 -23.98 -16.13 -6.36
N GLN A 111 -23.38 -17.11 -5.67
CA GLN A 111 -22.07 -17.62 -6.08
C GLN A 111 -22.21 -18.38 -7.40
N VAL A 112 -21.26 -18.17 -8.29
CA VAL A 112 -21.15 -18.84 -9.59
C VAL A 112 -19.73 -19.36 -9.75
N ASP A 113 -19.61 -20.67 -9.97
CA ASP A 113 -18.34 -21.38 -10.07
C ASP A 113 -18.41 -22.50 -11.13
N LEU A 114 -17.26 -23.03 -11.52
CA LEU A 114 -17.17 -24.07 -12.56
C LEU A 114 -17.57 -25.47 -12.07
N VAL A 115 -17.72 -25.67 -10.75
CA VAL A 115 -18.00 -26.97 -10.15
C VAL A 115 -19.48 -27.19 -9.93
N SER A 116 -20.17 -26.19 -9.34
CA SER A 116 -21.56 -26.32 -8.93
C SER A 116 -22.58 -25.76 -9.92
N CYS A 117 -22.15 -24.84 -10.80
CA CYS A 117 -23.03 -24.17 -11.74
C CYS A 117 -22.93 -24.79 -13.15
N PRO A 118 -24.06 -24.99 -13.85
CA PRO A 118 -24.05 -25.42 -15.25
C PRO A 118 -23.28 -24.41 -16.12
N ASN A 119 -22.24 -24.90 -16.76
CA ASN A 119 -21.38 -24.09 -17.62
C ASN A 119 -20.99 -24.84 -18.90
N GLU A 120 -20.56 -24.08 -19.90
CA GLU A 120 -19.79 -24.58 -21.03
C GLU A 120 -18.45 -23.87 -21.05
N ILE A 121 -17.37 -24.65 -21.13
CA ILE A 121 -16.00 -24.13 -21.21
C ILE A 121 -15.33 -24.71 -22.44
N SER A 122 -14.64 -23.88 -23.19
CA SER A 122 -13.80 -24.28 -24.33
C SER A 122 -12.44 -23.66 -24.25
N TYR A 123 -11.42 -24.36 -24.72
CA TYR A 123 -10.02 -23.97 -24.63
C TYR A 123 -9.41 -23.74 -25.98
N GLU A 124 -8.64 -22.66 -26.10
CA GLU A 124 -7.70 -22.42 -27.18
C GLU A 124 -6.29 -22.37 -26.57
N TYR A 125 -5.40 -23.26 -27.02
CA TYR A 125 -4.05 -23.35 -26.50
C TYR A 125 -3.12 -22.40 -27.29
N THR A 126 -2.24 -21.72 -26.55
CA THR A 126 -1.20 -20.84 -27.11
C THR A 126 0.19 -21.46 -26.87
N ASP A 127 1.24 -20.82 -27.37
CA ASP A 127 2.62 -21.31 -27.17
C ASP A 127 3.05 -21.29 -25.69
N ASN A 128 2.47 -20.41 -24.88
CA ASN A 128 2.83 -20.18 -23.48
C ASN A 128 1.65 -20.31 -22.49
N GLY A 129 0.50 -20.83 -22.93
CA GLY A 129 -0.64 -20.97 -22.05
C GLY A 129 -1.94 -21.34 -22.75
N PHE A 130 -3.03 -20.72 -22.36
CA PHE A 130 -4.36 -21.00 -22.91
C PHE A 130 -5.33 -19.83 -22.74
N VAL A 131 -6.39 -19.86 -23.55
CA VAL A 131 -7.58 -19.01 -23.39
C VAL A 131 -8.77 -19.94 -23.08
N ALA A 132 -9.43 -19.72 -21.94
CA ALA A 132 -10.63 -20.43 -21.55
C ALA A 132 -11.86 -19.55 -21.78
N SER A 133 -12.71 -19.90 -22.76
CA SER A 133 -14.00 -19.21 -22.98
C SER A 133 -15.09 -19.91 -22.19
N ILE A 134 -15.74 -19.21 -21.29
CA ILE A 134 -16.68 -19.74 -20.28
C ILE A 134 -18.04 -19.10 -20.45
N GLU A 135 -19.09 -19.93 -20.55
CA GLU A 135 -20.50 -19.52 -20.56
C GLU A 135 -21.25 -20.16 -19.39
N PHE A 136 -21.92 -19.32 -18.58
CA PHE A 136 -22.80 -19.77 -17.50
C PHE A 136 -24.28 -19.67 -17.96
N LYS A 137 -24.80 -20.76 -18.49
CA LYS A 137 -26.11 -20.82 -19.13
C LYS A 137 -27.29 -20.43 -18.26
N GLU A 138 -27.25 -20.75 -16.96
CA GLU A 138 -28.30 -20.37 -16.01
C GLU A 138 -28.43 -18.86 -15.83
N TYR A 139 -27.31 -18.15 -16.01
CA TYR A 139 -27.20 -16.70 -15.81
C TYR A 139 -27.15 -15.92 -17.12
N ASP A 140 -26.97 -16.61 -18.26
CA ASP A 140 -26.86 -16.03 -19.61
C ASP A 140 -25.79 -14.93 -19.70
N PHE A 141 -24.65 -15.19 -19.08
CA PHE A 141 -23.45 -14.39 -19.18
C PHE A 141 -22.19 -15.26 -19.34
N GLY A 142 -21.12 -14.67 -19.80
CA GLY A 142 -19.84 -15.34 -19.92
C GLY A 142 -18.68 -14.37 -20.07
N LEU A 143 -17.48 -14.95 -20.10
CA LEU A 143 -16.21 -14.24 -20.24
C LEU A 143 -15.11 -15.19 -20.73
N ALA A 144 -13.99 -14.65 -21.19
CA ALA A 144 -12.79 -15.43 -21.43
C ALA A 144 -11.75 -15.15 -20.30
N VAL A 145 -10.96 -16.17 -19.99
CA VAL A 145 -9.79 -16.06 -19.11
C VAL A 145 -8.55 -16.46 -19.91
N GLU A 146 -7.63 -15.54 -20.06
CA GLU A 146 -6.33 -15.76 -20.68
C GLU A 146 -5.32 -16.06 -19.58
N VAL A 147 -4.55 -17.16 -19.74
CA VAL A 147 -3.51 -17.57 -18.81
C VAL A 147 -2.24 -17.79 -19.60
N SER A 148 -1.18 -17.07 -19.24
CA SER A 148 0.15 -17.24 -19.86
C SER A 148 1.26 -17.36 -18.81
N LEU A 149 2.26 -18.20 -19.12
CA LEU A 149 3.50 -18.36 -18.36
C LEU A 149 4.64 -17.70 -19.13
N GLU A 150 5.20 -16.63 -18.61
CA GLU A 150 6.25 -15.82 -19.22
C GLU A 150 7.48 -15.75 -18.30
N GLY A 151 8.50 -16.59 -18.56
CA GLY A 151 9.64 -16.70 -17.66
C GLY A 151 9.21 -17.21 -16.29
N ASP A 152 9.40 -16.41 -15.26
CA ASP A 152 9.01 -16.71 -13.87
C ASP A 152 7.71 -16.01 -13.48
N GLU A 153 6.85 -15.65 -14.45
CA GLU A 153 5.60 -14.93 -14.23
C GLU A 153 4.41 -15.69 -14.80
N LEU A 154 3.35 -15.82 -14.00
CA LEU A 154 2.04 -16.29 -14.45
C LEU A 154 1.11 -15.09 -14.57
N ILE A 155 0.63 -14.81 -15.79
CA ILE A 155 -0.30 -13.71 -16.06
C ILE A 155 -1.69 -14.29 -16.27
N VAL A 156 -2.68 -13.75 -15.57
CA VAL A 156 -4.08 -14.17 -15.64
C VAL A 156 -4.94 -12.95 -15.92
N CYS A 157 -5.61 -12.92 -17.06
CA CYS A 157 -6.37 -11.77 -17.53
C CYS A 157 -7.80 -12.18 -17.95
N VAL A 158 -8.79 -11.36 -17.60
CA VAL A 158 -10.10 -11.34 -18.23
C VAL A 158 -10.17 -10.08 -19.09
N PRO A 159 -10.06 -10.19 -20.42
CA PRO A 159 -10.22 -9.05 -21.31
C PRO A 159 -11.63 -8.46 -21.21
N GLU A 160 -11.72 -7.14 -21.14
CA GLU A 160 -12.97 -6.41 -20.98
C GLU A 160 -13.98 -6.73 -22.08
N GLU A 161 -13.51 -6.83 -23.31
CA GLU A 161 -14.32 -7.13 -24.50
C GLU A 161 -14.88 -8.56 -24.52
N SER A 162 -14.30 -9.49 -23.72
CA SER A 162 -14.78 -10.87 -23.61
C SER A 162 -16.02 -10.99 -22.71
N ILE A 163 -16.27 -10.01 -21.86
CA ILE A 163 -17.38 -10.04 -20.90
C ILE A 163 -18.69 -9.71 -21.58
N TYR A 164 -19.64 -10.64 -21.56
CA TYR A 164 -20.99 -10.40 -22.06
C TYR A 164 -22.06 -10.76 -21.02
N GLU A 165 -23.19 -10.03 -21.06
CA GLU A 165 -24.35 -10.18 -20.19
C GLU A 165 -25.61 -9.99 -21.03
N ASN A 166 -26.46 -11.03 -21.17
CA ASN A 166 -27.60 -10.99 -22.10
C ASN A 166 -28.95 -10.98 -21.40
N SER A 167 -29.02 -11.19 -20.10
CA SER A 167 -30.26 -11.39 -19.38
C SER A 167 -30.47 -10.45 -18.20
N SER A 168 -31.35 -10.86 -17.29
CA SER A 168 -31.62 -10.17 -16.03
C SER A 168 -30.61 -10.50 -14.92
N ALA A 169 -29.58 -11.29 -15.20
CA ALA A 169 -28.47 -11.55 -14.28
C ALA A 169 -27.22 -10.80 -14.77
N TYR A 170 -26.47 -10.24 -13.83
CA TYR A 170 -25.27 -9.46 -14.08
C TYR A 170 -24.10 -9.97 -13.25
N ILE A 171 -22.88 -9.73 -13.72
CA ILE A 171 -21.67 -10.05 -12.96
C ILE A 171 -21.45 -8.96 -11.91
N GLY A 172 -21.37 -9.36 -10.64
CA GLY A 172 -21.06 -8.48 -9.52
C GLY A 172 -19.57 -8.42 -9.24
N THR A 173 -18.96 -9.57 -8.92
CA THR A 173 -17.53 -9.70 -8.65
C THR A 173 -16.91 -10.86 -9.41
N VAL A 174 -15.59 -10.78 -9.61
CA VAL A 174 -14.77 -11.86 -10.20
C VAL A 174 -13.55 -12.07 -9.31
N SER A 175 -13.26 -13.34 -8.98
CA SER A 175 -12.01 -13.75 -8.32
C SER A 175 -11.32 -14.80 -9.18
N LEU A 176 -10.06 -14.54 -9.53
CA LEU A 176 -9.22 -15.41 -10.34
C LEU A 176 -8.30 -16.20 -9.42
N PHE A 177 -8.33 -17.53 -9.52
CA PHE A 177 -7.54 -18.44 -8.71
C PHE A 177 -7.56 -18.10 -7.20
N PRO A 178 -8.75 -18.06 -6.54
CA PRO A 178 -8.86 -17.60 -5.15
C PRO A 178 -8.17 -18.51 -4.12
N MET A 179 -7.67 -19.67 -4.56
CA MET A 179 -6.91 -20.61 -3.74
C MET A 179 -5.43 -20.72 -4.18
N MET A 180 -4.90 -19.78 -4.98
CA MET A 180 -3.51 -19.85 -5.42
C MET A 180 -2.56 -19.92 -4.22
N GLY A 181 -1.75 -20.99 -4.16
CA GLY A 181 -0.79 -21.20 -3.09
C GLY A 181 -1.38 -21.49 -1.71
N TYR A 182 -2.64 -21.91 -1.61
CA TYR A 182 -3.29 -22.20 -0.34
C TYR A 182 -2.51 -23.16 0.56
N SER A 183 -2.75 -23.08 1.87
CA SER A 183 -2.30 -24.08 2.83
C SER A 183 -3.43 -24.49 3.79
N TYR A 184 -3.42 -25.74 4.26
CA TYR A 184 -4.36 -26.25 5.25
C TYR A 184 -3.80 -26.07 6.65
N LEU A 185 -4.50 -25.36 7.53
CA LEU A 185 -4.08 -25.05 8.91
C LEU A 185 -2.59 -24.61 8.97
N ASP A 186 -1.76 -25.41 9.66
CA ASP A 186 -0.31 -25.26 9.81
C ASP A 186 0.51 -26.25 8.97
N ALA A 187 -0.08 -26.84 7.92
CA ALA A 187 0.60 -27.84 7.08
C ALA A 187 1.81 -27.29 6.31
N LYS A 188 1.93 -25.97 6.19
CA LYS A 188 3.06 -25.27 5.56
C LYS A 188 3.57 -24.16 6.46
N GLU A 189 4.89 -24.08 6.66
CA GLU A 189 5.51 -22.88 7.21
C GLU A 189 5.50 -21.76 6.17
N GLY A 190 5.15 -20.55 6.59
CA GLY A 190 5.13 -19.41 5.69
C GLY A 190 4.15 -18.34 6.13
N TYR A 191 3.77 -17.48 5.19
CA TYR A 191 2.89 -16.35 5.46
C TYR A 191 2.15 -15.87 4.20
N MET A 192 1.06 -15.18 4.43
CA MET A 192 0.44 -14.27 3.47
C MET A 192 1.02 -12.87 3.71
N PHE A 193 1.47 -12.21 2.65
CA PHE A 193 1.85 -10.79 2.65
C PHE A 193 0.63 -9.95 2.28
N ILE A 194 0.35 -8.90 3.08
CA ILE A 194 -0.69 -7.92 2.84
C ILE A 194 -0.11 -6.50 2.80
N PRO A 195 -0.57 -5.64 1.89
CA PRO A 195 -0.08 -4.27 1.73
C PRO A 195 -0.83 -3.28 2.64
N ASP A 196 -0.92 -3.58 3.93
CA ASP A 196 -1.53 -2.71 4.93
C ASP A 196 -0.48 -1.69 5.40
N GLY A 197 -0.68 -0.41 5.11
CA GLY A 197 0.32 0.62 5.36
C GLY A 197 1.66 0.31 4.71
N ASN A 198 2.73 0.18 5.51
CA ASN A 198 4.06 -0.20 5.02
C ASN A 198 4.16 -1.69 4.63
N GLY A 199 3.32 -2.53 5.20
CA GLY A 199 3.19 -3.96 4.92
C GLY A 199 3.13 -4.83 6.18
N ALA A 200 2.39 -5.94 6.11
CA ALA A 200 2.28 -6.88 7.21
C ALA A 200 2.23 -8.34 6.72
N MET A 201 2.52 -9.26 7.63
CA MET A 201 2.46 -10.70 7.40
C MET A 201 1.41 -11.36 8.29
N ILE A 202 0.71 -12.34 7.72
CA ILE A 202 -0.19 -13.25 8.43
C ILE A 202 0.41 -14.65 8.29
N TYR A 203 0.93 -15.22 9.39
CA TYR A 203 1.57 -16.52 9.35
C TYR A 203 0.59 -17.66 9.05
N LEU A 204 1.08 -18.72 8.40
CA LEU A 204 0.31 -19.91 8.03
C LEU A 204 0.22 -20.93 9.19
N ASP A 205 0.26 -20.46 10.43
CA ASP A 205 0.04 -21.29 11.62
C ASP A 205 -1.44 -21.55 11.87
N ASP A 206 -1.78 -22.56 12.71
CA ASP A 206 -3.16 -22.83 13.08
C ASP A 206 -3.72 -21.71 13.96
N LYS A 207 -4.69 -20.99 13.46
CA LYS A 207 -5.33 -19.87 14.18
C LYS A 207 -6.44 -20.30 15.13
N ASP A 208 -6.73 -21.61 15.27
CA ASP A 208 -7.77 -22.14 16.17
C ASP A 208 -9.16 -21.53 15.96
N GLY A 209 -9.46 -20.99 14.78
CA GLY A 209 -10.70 -20.29 14.48
C GLY A 209 -10.94 -19.01 15.31
N ARG A 210 -9.90 -18.38 15.81
CA ARG A 210 -9.98 -17.18 16.67
C ARG A 210 -10.57 -15.96 15.98
N TYR A 211 -10.46 -15.87 14.66
CA TYR A 211 -10.82 -14.67 13.91
C TYR A 211 -12.13 -14.86 13.17
N ALA A 212 -13.02 -13.89 13.27
CA ALA A 212 -14.30 -13.87 12.55
C ALA A 212 -14.16 -13.37 11.10
N SER A 213 -13.10 -12.63 10.81
CA SER A 213 -12.78 -12.07 9.49
C SER A 213 -11.28 -12.05 9.27
N GLY A 214 -10.84 -12.00 8.02
CA GLY A 214 -9.48 -11.71 7.62
C GLY A 214 -9.36 -10.30 7.04
N PHE A 215 -8.24 -10.03 6.38
CA PHE A 215 -8.00 -8.79 5.65
C PHE A 215 -8.89 -8.73 4.41
N SER A 216 -9.60 -7.63 4.25
CA SER A 216 -10.44 -7.34 3.08
C SER A 216 -10.45 -5.83 2.88
N GLN A 217 -9.51 -5.31 2.10
CA GLN A 217 -9.35 -3.88 1.86
C GLN A 217 -9.33 -3.57 0.37
N VAL A 218 -10.02 -2.47 0.01
CA VAL A 218 -10.05 -2.00 -1.37
C VAL A 218 -8.72 -1.32 -1.70
N ILE A 219 -8.13 -1.69 -2.82
CA ILE A 219 -6.90 -1.07 -3.32
C ILE A 219 -7.14 0.43 -3.51
N TYR A 220 -6.21 1.25 -3.03
CA TYR A 220 -6.32 2.71 -3.03
C TYR A 220 -7.48 3.24 -2.17
N GLY A 221 -7.76 2.60 -1.04
CA GLY A 221 -8.77 3.02 -0.07
C GLY A 221 -10.21 2.78 -0.49
N SER A 222 -11.15 3.12 0.37
CA SER A 222 -12.59 2.94 0.13
C SER A 222 -13.15 3.91 -0.91
N ASP A 223 -14.25 3.53 -1.60
CA ASP A 223 -14.93 4.40 -2.56
C ASP A 223 -15.96 5.29 -1.86
N ALA A 224 -15.55 6.50 -1.48
CA ALA A 224 -16.41 7.49 -0.82
C ALA A 224 -17.63 7.94 -1.68
N GLY A 225 -17.64 7.63 -2.98
CA GLY A 225 -18.76 7.93 -3.89
C GLY A 225 -19.99 7.08 -3.67
N PHE A 226 -19.85 5.93 -2.99
CA PHE A 226 -20.96 5.05 -2.62
C PHE A 226 -21.35 5.22 -1.14
N THR A 227 -22.53 4.72 -0.81
CA THR A 227 -22.99 4.53 0.56
C THR A 227 -23.28 3.04 0.72
N ASP A 228 -22.47 2.35 1.50
CA ASP A 228 -22.49 0.89 1.59
C ASP A 228 -23.48 0.37 2.64
N SER A 229 -23.84 1.18 3.62
CA SER A 229 -24.79 0.78 4.65
C SER A 229 -25.73 1.92 5.09
N THR A 230 -26.92 1.53 5.58
CA THR A 230 -27.85 2.47 6.21
C THR A 230 -27.30 3.02 7.52
N THR A 231 -26.38 2.31 8.14
CA THR A 231 -25.75 2.66 9.42
C THR A 231 -24.81 3.84 9.26
N GLU A 232 -24.09 3.94 8.14
CA GLU A 232 -23.25 5.08 7.78
C GLU A 232 -24.02 6.41 7.78
N VAL A 233 -25.26 6.36 7.33
CA VAL A 233 -26.15 7.54 7.28
C VAL A 233 -26.62 7.99 8.67
N LEU A 234 -26.62 7.08 9.64
CA LEU A 234 -27.20 7.30 10.97
C LEU A 234 -26.14 7.52 12.08
N LEU A 235 -24.88 7.18 11.83
CA LEU A 235 -23.83 7.15 12.86
C LEU A 235 -22.69 8.16 12.62
N TRP A 236 -22.92 9.21 11.84
CA TRP A 236 -21.92 10.26 11.60
C TRP A 236 -21.30 10.81 12.91
N GLU A 237 -21.99 10.72 14.03
CA GLU A 237 -21.49 11.13 15.35
C GLU A 237 -20.42 10.22 15.96
N ARG A 238 -20.16 9.03 15.40
CA ARG A 238 -19.18 8.08 15.92
C ARG A 238 -17.85 8.11 15.18
N TYR A 239 -17.77 8.73 14.00
CA TYR A 239 -16.58 8.74 13.18
C TYR A 239 -15.41 9.52 13.79
N ASP A 240 -15.66 10.52 14.60
CA ASP A 240 -14.62 11.31 15.29
C ASP A 240 -13.80 10.52 16.33
N THR A 241 -14.12 9.24 16.57
CA THR A 241 -13.44 8.41 17.59
C THR A 241 -12.82 7.13 17.02
N VAL A 242 -12.99 6.88 15.73
CA VAL A 242 -12.44 5.70 15.05
C VAL A 242 -11.20 6.15 14.28
N VAL A 243 -10.06 5.52 14.58
CA VAL A 243 -8.86 5.67 13.75
C VAL A 243 -9.12 4.91 12.45
N ASP A 244 -9.03 5.60 11.33
CA ASP A 244 -9.13 4.95 10.02
C ASP A 244 -7.96 3.97 9.84
N PRO A 245 -8.18 2.81 9.23
CA PRO A 245 -7.10 1.88 8.93
C PRO A 245 -6.15 2.49 7.90
N GLU A 246 -4.91 2.02 7.90
CA GLU A 246 -3.94 2.35 6.85
C GLU A 246 -4.49 1.98 5.46
N LYS A 247 -4.16 2.79 4.47
CA LYS A 247 -4.62 2.56 3.11
C LYS A 247 -3.73 1.55 2.39
N VAL A 248 -4.34 0.80 1.50
CA VAL A 248 -3.60 -0.03 0.52
C VAL A 248 -2.99 0.90 -0.53
N LEU A 249 -1.70 1.21 -0.38
CA LEU A 249 -0.99 2.16 -1.25
C LEU A 249 -0.64 1.59 -2.61
N ALA A 250 -0.43 0.26 -2.71
CA ALA A 250 -0.01 -0.44 -3.90
C ALA A 250 -0.87 -1.69 -4.16
N PRO A 251 -1.11 -2.06 -5.44
CA PRO A 251 -2.02 -3.12 -5.81
C PRO A 251 -1.34 -4.50 -5.78
N ILE A 252 -0.81 -4.90 -4.62
CA ILE A 252 0.01 -6.11 -4.47
C ILE A 252 -0.43 -6.95 -3.27
N PHE A 253 -0.14 -8.24 -3.31
CA PHE A 253 -0.27 -9.20 -2.19
C PHE A 253 0.64 -10.39 -2.45
N GLY A 254 0.79 -11.30 -1.49
CA GLY A 254 1.64 -12.46 -1.71
C GLY A 254 1.34 -13.66 -0.81
N MET A 255 1.87 -14.80 -1.20
CA MET A 255 1.87 -16.03 -0.42
C MET A 255 3.25 -16.66 -0.50
N MET A 256 3.81 -17.05 0.64
CA MET A 256 5.13 -17.65 0.73
C MET A 256 5.12 -18.91 1.58
N HIS A 257 5.65 -20.00 1.03
CA HIS A 257 5.94 -21.24 1.73
C HIS A 257 7.45 -21.30 2.00
N THR A 258 7.84 -20.87 3.19
CA THR A 258 9.26 -20.62 3.53
C THR A 258 10.08 -21.92 3.62
N GLU A 259 9.51 -23.02 4.13
CA GLU A 259 10.20 -24.32 4.19
C GLU A 259 10.40 -24.90 2.79
N ASP A 260 9.40 -24.79 1.92
CA ASP A 260 9.44 -25.28 0.54
C ASP A 260 10.21 -24.33 -0.40
N LYS A 261 10.55 -23.14 0.06
CA LYS A 261 11.21 -22.08 -0.72
C LYS A 261 10.54 -21.82 -2.05
N ILE A 262 9.23 -21.63 -2.02
CA ILE A 262 8.42 -21.28 -3.17
C ILE A 262 7.27 -20.36 -2.74
N GLY A 263 6.93 -19.42 -3.58
CA GLY A 263 5.80 -18.53 -3.37
C GLY A 263 5.63 -17.56 -4.51
N TYR A 264 4.88 -16.53 -4.28
CA TYR A 264 4.66 -15.48 -5.29
C TYR A 264 4.41 -14.12 -4.65
N LEU A 265 4.77 -13.08 -5.41
CA LEU A 265 4.19 -11.76 -5.31
C LEU A 265 3.13 -11.62 -6.42
N ALA A 266 1.92 -11.26 -6.06
CA ALA A 266 0.85 -10.95 -7.01
C ALA A 266 0.72 -9.43 -7.18
N ILE A 267 0.62 -8.97 -8.43
CA ILE A 267 0.43 -7.57 -8.83
C ILE A 267 -0.90 -7.47 -9.56
N VAL A 268 -1.85 -6.69 -9.05
CA VAL A 268 -3.12 -6.42 -9.72
C VAL A 268 -2.90 -5.30 -10.72
N GLU A 269 -2.65 -5.63 -11.98
CA GLU A 269 -2.25 -4.67 -13.01
C GLU A 269 -3.42 -3.85 -13.55
N ASP A 270 -4.49 -4.53 -13.98
CA ASP A 270 -5.70 -3.90 -14.51
C ASP A 270 -6.91 -4.15 -13.60
N GLY A 271 -7.83 -3.20 -13.53
CA GLY A 271 -9.02 -3.27 -12.68
C GLY A 271 -8.74 -3.01 -11.20
N ASN A 272 -7.49 -2.69 -10.83
CA ASN A 272 -7.04 -2.49 -9.45
C ASN A 272 -7.83 -1.40 -8.71
N GLN A 273 -8.27 -0.33 -9.35
CA GLN A 273 -9.06 0.74 -8.73
C GLN A 273 -10.41 0.25 -8.18
N ARG A 274 -10.87 -0.91 -8.63
CA ARG A 274 -12.13 -1.53 -8.19
C ARG A 274 -11.93 -2.98 -7.71
N ALA A 275 -10.73 -3.32 -7.29
CA ALA A 275 -10.43 -4.60 -6.66
C ALA A 275 -10.19 -4.43 -5.16
N SER A 276 -10.45 -5.47 -4.40
CA SER A 276 -10.00 -5.63 -3.03
C SER A 276 -8.99 -6.76 -2.93
N ILE A 277 -8.09 -6.65 -1.97
CA ILE A 277 -7.21 -7.74 -1.56
C ILE A 277 -7.88 -8.46 -0.40
N GLU A 278 -8.02 -9.76 -0.56
CA GLU A 278 -8.64 -10.66 0.41
C GLU A 278 -7.57 -11.62 0.92
N ALA A 279 -7.20 -11.53 2.20
CA ALA A 279 -6.32 -12.49 2.86
C ALA A 279 -7.02 -13.06 4.08
N HIS A 280 -7.35 -14.35 4.01
CA HIS A 280 -8.12 -15.02 5.03
C HIS A 280 -7.30 -16.14 5.66
N PRO A 281 -6.89 -15.99 6.93
CA PRO A 281 -6.27 -17.08 7.66
C PRO A 281 -7.23 -18.24 7.85
N ASN A 282 -6.70 -19.43 8.10
CA ASN A 282 -7.48 -20.60 8.42
C ASN A 282 -8.44 -20.36 9.59
N GLY A 283 -9.59 -21.03 9.57
CA GLY A 283 -10.70 -20.82 10.52
C GLY A 283 -11.62 -19.66 10.16
N VAL A 284 -11.22 -18.76 9.25
CA VAL A 284 -12.12 -17.74 8.67
C VAL A 284 -12.89 -18.37 7.53
N MET A 285 -14.11 -18.82 7.80
CA MET A 285 -15.05 -19.54 6.90
C MET A 285 -14.62 -20.98 6.59
N VAL A 286 -13.34 -21.25 6.32
CA VAL A 286 -12.77 -22.57 5.99
C VAL A 286 -11.41 -22.73 6.66
N ASN A 287 -10.89 -23.97 6.75
CA ASN A 287 -9.61 -24.27 7.40
C ASN A 287 -8.38 -24.04 6.50
N TYR A 288 -8.52 -23.24 5.47
CA TYR A 288 -7.45 -22.97 4.50
C TYR A 288 -7.04 -21.51 4.53
N ASN A 289 -5.72 -21.25 4.60
CA ASN A 289 -5.14 -19.93 4.37
C ASN A 289 -5.21 -19.63 2.88
N ARG A 290 -5.67 -18.43 2.52
CA ARG A 290 -5.81 -18.01 1.12
C ARG A 290 -5.68 -16.50 0.98
N CYS A 291 -5.02 -16.06 -0.10
CA CYS A 291 -4.84 -14.66 -0.43
C CYS A 291 -5.08 -14.43 -1.93
N PHE A 292 -5.95 -13.48 -2.28
CA PHE A 292 -6.36 -13.27 -3.67
C PHE A 292 -6.93 -11.86 -3.91
N ALA A 293 -7.00 -11.46 -5.18
CA ALA A 293 -7.71 -10.26 -5.59
C ALA A 293 -9.17 -10.57 -5.93
N LYS A 294 -10.10 -9.72 -5.46
CA LYS A 294 -11.50 -9.76 -5.81
C LYS A 294 -11.90 -8.49 -6.55
N PHE A 295 -12.18 -8.62 -7.83
CA PHE A 295 -12.58 -7.52 -8.70
C PHE A 295 -14.07 -7.21 -8.56
N THR A 296 -14.42 -5.94 -8.36
CA THR A 296 -15.80 -5.47 -8.37
C THR A 296 -16.18 -4.97 -9.75
N VAL A 297 -16.88 -5.80 -10.51
CA VAL A 297 -17.38 -5.46 -11.85
C VAL A 297 -18.61 -4.56 -11.76
N ARG A 298 -19.50 -4.85 -10.78
CA ARG A 298 -20.70 -4.06 -10.52
C ARG A 298 -20.98 -4.04 -9.01
N LYS A 299 -20.98 -2.84 -8.42
CA LYS A 299 -21.18 -2.65 -6.98
C LYS A 299 -22.67 -2.59 -6.63
N ILE A 300 -23.00 -3.20 -5.50
CA ILE A 300 -24.31 -3.03 -4.85
C ILE A 300 -24.17 -1.93 -3.82
N TYR A 301 -25.12 -0.98 -3.79
CA TYR A 301 -25.07 0.18 -2.90
C TYR A 301 -26.45 0.57 -2.37
N VAL A 302 -26.47 1.36 -1.30
CA VAL A 302 -27.68 1.85 -0.65
C VAL A 302 -28.06 3.22 -1.20
N GLN A 303 -29.29 3.31 -1.74
CA GLN A 303 -29.89 4.54 -2.23
C GLN A 303 -30.96 5.03 -1.24
N PRO A 304 -30.82 6.24 -0.63
CA PRO A 304 -31.88 6.85 0.14
C PRO A 304 -33.09 7.19 -0.72
N LEU A 305 -34.31 6.92 -0.23
CA LEU A 305 -35.56 7.21 -0.96
C LEU A 305 -35.93 8.69 -0.96
N ASN A 306 -35.43 9.47 0.00
CA ASN A 306 -35.70 10.91 0.11
C ASN A 306 -34.56 11.64 0.87
N ASN A 307 -34.61 12.96 0.86
CA ASN A 307 -33.60 13.81 1.50
C ASN A 307 -33.58 13.74 3.04
N SER A 308 -34.61 13.19 3.64
CA SER A 308 -34.71 13.05 5.12
C SER A 308 -34.21 11.68 5.61
N ASN A 309 -33.61 10.85 4.75
CA ASN A 309 -33.17 9.48 5.06
C ASN A 309 -34.27 8.55 5.62
N SER A 310 -35.53 8.86 5.35
CA SER A 310 -36.65 8.03 5.80
C SER A 310 -36.89 6.88 4.81
N GLY A 311 -36.07 5.84 4.92
CA GLY A 311 -36.11 4.67 4.07
C GLY A 311 -35.02 4.66 2.99
N THR A 312 -34.61 3.44 2.64
CA THR A 312 -33.57 3.16 1.67
C THR A 312 -33.99 2.03 0.75
N VAL A 313 -33.35 1.96 -0.41
CA VAL A 313 -33.40 0.80 -1.31
C VAL A 313 -31.97 0.39 -1.64
N THR A 314 -31.70 -0.90 -1.63
CA THR A 314 -30.42 -1.45 -2.10
C THR A 314 -30.56 -1.79 -3.58
N GLN A 315 -29.57 -1.39 -4.37
CA GLN A 315 -29.57 -1.65 -5.82
C GLN A 315 -28.14 -1.83 -6.34
N ALA A 316 -28.01 -2.51 -7.46
CA ALA A 316 -26.75 -2.60 -8.18
C ALA A 316 -26.55 -1.41 -9.12
N GLU A 317 -25.29 -1.16 -9.48
CA GLU A 317 -24.95 -0.22 -10.57
C GLU A 317 -25.62 -0.66 -11.88
N ALA A 318 -26.04 0.33 -12.68
CA ALA A 318 -26.69 0.06 -13.96
C ALA A 318 -25.69 -0.50 -15.00
N ASP A 319 -24.50 0.09 -15.04
CA ASP A 319 -23.44 -0.31 -15.95
C ASP A 319 -22.30 -1.03 -15.20
N ARG A 320 -21.58 -1.93 -15.87
CA ARG A 320 -20.42 -2.58 -15.33
C ARG A 320 -19.16 -1.72 -15.42
N THR A 321 -18.12 -2.10 -14.73
CA THR A 321 -16.78 -1.55 -14.94
C THR A 321 -16.25 -1.96 -16.32
N HIS A 322 -15.65 -1.00 -17.04
CA HIS A 322 -15.00 -1.19 -18.33
C HIS A 322 -13.48 -1.14 -18.15
N SER A 323 -12.90 -2.27 -17.77
CA SER A 323 -11.47 -2.48 -17.61
C SER A 323 -11.18 -3.97 -17.75
N ASN A 324 -10.02 -4.34 -18.23
CA ASN A 324 -9.51 -5.70 -18.03
C ASN A 324 -9.42 -5.99 -16.54
N LEU A 325 -9.40 -7.27 -16.19
CA LEU A 325 -9.17 -7.73 -14.83
C LEU A 325 -7.91 -8.60 -14.86
N GLN A 326 -6.78 -8.08 -14.41
CA GLN A 326 -5.49 -8.76 -14.60
C GLN A 326 -4.68 -8.85 -13.32
N VAL A 327 -4.17 -10.06 -13.06
CA VAL A 327 -3.22 -10.34 -11.98
C VAL A 327 -1.98 -11.00 -12.59
N ARG A 328 -0.82 -10.44 -12.26
CA ARG A 328 0.50 -11.02 -12.53
C ARG A 328 1.03 -11.64 -11.25
N TYR A 329 1.35 -12.92 -11.27
CA TYR A 329 2.04 -13.63 -10.18
C TYR A 329 3.52 -13.75 -10.54
N VAL A 330 4.37 -13.00 -9.87
CA VAL A 330 5.84 -13.14 -9.96
C VAL A 330 6.24 -14.27 -9.03
N LEU A 331 6.73 -15.36 -9.60
CA LEU A 331 7.04 -16.59 -8.89
C LEU A 331 8.44 -16.51 -8.29
N LEU A 332 8.56 -16.76 -7.00
CA LEU A 332 9.78 -16.61 -6.22
C LEU A 332 10.23 -17.96 -5.65
N THR A 333 11.53 -18.24 -5.74
CA THR A 333 12.11 -19.51 -5.27
C THR A 333 13.48 -19.31 -4.64
N ASP A 334 13.93 -20.33 -3.93
CA ASP A 334 15.24 -20.42 -3.30
C ASP A 334 15.52 -19.21 -2.37
N ASP A 335 16.59 -18.45 -2.61
CA ASP A 335 16.99 -17.33 -1.75
C ASP A 335 16.13 -16.07 -1.96
N ALA A 336 15.32 -16.02 -3.03
CA ALA A 336 14.34 -14.96 -3.27
C ALA A 336 12.96 -15.29 -2.69
N ALA A 337 12.78 -16.48 -2.11
CA ALA A 337 11.50 -16.93 -1.56
C ALA A 337 11.26 -16.36 -0.15
N ASP A 338 11.20 -15.04 -0.05
CA ASP A 338 10.80 -14.29 1.16
C ASP A 338 10.24 -12.90 0.79
N TYR A 339 9.80 -12.13 1.81
CA TYR A 339 9.25 -10.78 1.55
C TYR A 339 10.29 -9.79 1.03
N SER A 340 11.58 -9.99 1.32
CA SER A 340 12.65 -9.17 0.73
C SER A 340 12.73 -9.41 -0.77
N GLY A 341 12.66 -10.66 -1.21
CA GLY A 341 12.57 -11.01 -2.63
C GLY A 341 11.31 -10.47 -3.29
N MET A 342 10.14 -10.51 -2.60
CA MET A 342 8.92 -9.87 -3.09
C MET A 342 9.11 -8.36 -3.29
N ALA A 343 9.74 -7.65 -2.34
CA ALA A 343 9.97 -6.21 -2.44
C ALA A 343 10.93 -5.86 -3.59
N VAL A 344 12.00 -6.64 -3.76
CA VAL A 344 12.92 -6.50 -4.88
C VAL A 344 12.20 -6.73 -6.22
N ALA A 345 11.42 -7.80 -6.33
CA ALA A 345 10.67 -8.12 -7.54
C ALA A 345 9.65 -7.02 -7.91
N TYR A 346 8.96 -6.45 -6.92
CA TYR A 346 8.04 -5.34 -7.19
C TYR A 346 8.76 -4.08 -7.62
N ARG A 347 9.88 -3.74 -7.01
CA ARG A 347 10.72 -2.61 -7.43
C ARG A 347 11.22 -2.77 -8.86
N GLU A 348 11.73 -3.97 -9.22
CA GLU A 348 12.18 -4.28 -10.58
C GLU A 348 11.04 -4.18 -11.60
N TYR A 349 9.85 -4.67 -11.25
CA TYR A 349 8.65 -4.50 -12.06
C TYR A 349 8.32 -3.02 -12.29
N LEU A 350 8.32 -2.20 -11.23
CA LEU A 350 8.04 -0.77 -11.33
C LEU A 350 9.10 -0.03 -12.18
N GLN A 351 10.38 -0.39 -12.03
CA GLN A 351 11.47 0.17 -12.83
C GLN A 351 11.36 -0.23 -14.30
N ALA A 352 11.08 -1.49 -14.60
CA ALA A 352 10.88 -1.99 -15.96
C ALA A 352 9.71 -1.30 -16.68
N ASN A 353 8.70 -0.86 -15.92
CA ASN A 353 7.53 -0.16 -16.45
C ASN A 353 7.63 1.38 -16.37
N GLY A 354 8.80 1.93 -16.00
CA GLY A 354 9.03 3.37 -15.92
C GLY A 354 8.23 4.08 -14.82
N MET A 355 7.84 3.35 -13.78
CA MET A 355 7.11 3.89 -12.62
C MET A 355 8.06 4.32 -11.50
N LEU A 356 9.29 3.81 -11.49
CA LEU A 356 10.36 4.22 -10.61
C LEU A 356 11.66 4.38 -11.40
N GLU A 357 12.44 5.37 -11.04
CA GLU A 357 13.81 5.57 -11.52
C GLU A 357 14.76 5.67 -10.33
N ALA A 358 16.05 5.36 -10.53
CA ALA A 358 17.06 5.59 -9.52
C ALA A 358 17.18 7.10 -9.25
N ALA A 359 17.10 7.48 -8.00
CA ALA A 359 17.21 8.89 -7.61
C ALA A 359 18.62 9.21 -7.10
N ASP A 360 19.20 10.31 -7.59
CA ASP A 360 20.36 10.98 -6.98
C ASP A 360 19.81 12.00 -5.99
N THR A 361 19.61 11.57 -4.73
CA THR A 361 18.94 12.40 -3.72
C THR A 361 19.88 12.80 -2.60
N GLU A 362 20.10 14.10 -2.46
CA GLU A 362 20.71 14.64 -1.26
C GLU A 362 19.76 14.52 -0.07
N TYR A 363 20.30 14.08 1.08
CA TYR A 363 19.54 14.06 2.34
C TYR A 363 19.10 15.46 2.76
N LYS A 364 17.86 15.61 3.16
CA LYS A 364 17.28 16.80 3.79
C LYS A 364 16.45 16.38 4.99
N THR A 365 16.57 17.09 6.11
CA THR A 365 15.59 16.97 7.20
C THR A 365 14.33 17.72 6.79
N ARG A 366 13.14 17.15 7.02
CA ARG A 366 11.86 17.84 6.77
C ARG A 366 11.44 18.61 8.01
N VAL A 367 11.21 19.92 7.84
CA VAL A 367 10.63 20.78 8.87
C VAL A 367 9.52 21.63 8.25
N ASP A 368 8.28 21.30 8.57
CA ASP A 368 7.10 22.01 8.07
C ASP A 368 6.70 23.13 9.02
N PHE A 369 6.08 24.18 8.47
CA PHE A 369 5.62 25.32 9.24
C PHE A 369 4.15 25.64 8.96
N LEU A 370 3.43 26.08 10.02
CA LEU A 370 2.10 26.64 9.90
C LEU A 370 2.17 28.17 9.85
N GLY A 371 1.66 28.77 8.78
CA GLY A 371 1.59 30.21 8.59
C GLY A 371 0.41 30.82 9.35
N THR A 372 -0.79 30.70 8.79
CA THR A 372 -1.99 31.29 9.38
C THR A 372 -3.14 30.29 9.43
N GLU A 373 -3.94 30.47 10.48
CA GLU A 373 -5.23 29.86 10.71
C GLU A 373 -6.33 30.91 10.90
N ARG A 374 -7.55 30.43 11.06
CA ARG A 374 -8.70 31.29 11.38
C ARG A 374 -9.40 30.81 12.65
N GLU A 375 -9.81 31.76 13.47
CA GLU A 375 -10.72 31.51 14.59
C GLU A 375 -11.98 32.38 14.46
N GLU A 376 -13.08 31.91 15.03
CA GLU A 376 -14.29 32.74 15.10
C GLU A 376 -14.14 33.85 16.13
N PHE A 377 -14.39 35.10 15.70
CA PHE A 377 -14.42 36.26 16.58
C PHE A 377 -15.68 37.08 16.37
N MET A 378 -16.63 36.88 17.25
CA MET A 378 -17.96 37.51 17.21
C MET A 378 -18.77 37.15 15.96
N VAL A 379 -18.67 37.96 14.88
CA VAL A 379 -19.41 37.80 13.62
C VAL A 379 -18.47 37.71 12.39
N PHE A 380 -17.17 37.64 12.60
CA PHE A 380 -16.16 37.50 11.55
C PHE A 380 -15.07 36.55 12.01
N LYS A 381 -14.28 36.08 11.07
CA LYS A 381 -13.12 35.24 11.35
C LYS A 381 -11.87 36.13 11.38
N ARG A 382 -11.02 35.96 12.38
CA ARG A 382 -9.75 36.67 12.47
C ARG A 382 -8.58 35.68 12.21
N ALA A 383 -7.48 36.22 11.72
CA ALA A 383 -6.25 35.47 11.56
C ALA A 383 -5.61 35.12 12.91
N VAL A 384 -5.13 33.89 13.00
CA VAL A 384 -4.21 33.41 14.02
C VAL A 384 -2.91 33.11 13.31
N THR A 385 -1.93 33.99 13.45
CA THR A 385 -0.63 33.89 12.76
C THR A 385 0.33 33.13 13.63
N MET A 386 0.82 31.99 13.12
CA MET A 386 1.70 31.09 13.86
C MET A 386 3.16 31.24 13.47
N THR A 387 3.43 31.52 12.19
CA THR A 387 4.79 31.68 11.69
C THR A 387 4.80 32.60 10.46
N THR A 388 5.49 33.72 10.55
CA THR A 388 5.72 34.62 9.41
C THR A 388 6.94 34.21 8.60
N THR A 389 7.13 34.77 7.40
CA THR A 389 8.34 34.56 6.60
C THR A 389 9.59 35.02 7.31
N GLU A 390 9.57 36.18 7.98
CA GLU A 390 10.67 36.72 8.78
C GLU A 390 11.04 35.74 9.93
N GLN A 391 10.05 35.20 10.63
CA GLN A 391 10.28 34.23 11.69
C GLN A 391 10.83 32.90 11.14
N MET A 392 10.41 32.46 9.93
CA MET A 392 11.03 31.30 9.26
C MET A 392 12.50 31.55 8.94
N GLU A 393 12.85 32.75 8.44
CA GLU A 393 14.24 33.11 8.16
C GLU A 393 15.12 33.11 9.43
N GLU A 394 14.58 33.58 10.56
CA GLU A 394 15.26 33.49 11.87
C GLU A 394 15.54 32.03 12.26
N MET A 395 14.52 31.15 12.17
CA MET A 395 14.66 29.73 12.49
C MET A 395 15.61 29.00 11.53
N PHE A 396 15.55 29.28 10.24
CA PHE A 396 16.48 28.75 9.25
C PHE A 396 17.92 29.15 9.50
N ALA A 397 18.16 30.44 9.80
CA ALA A 397 19.49 30.94 10.14
C ALA A 397 20.05 30.30 11.42
N ASP A 398 19.19 30.07 12.41
CA ASP A 398 19.57 29.37 13.64
C ASP A 398 19.93 27.90 13.36
N LEU A 399 19.10 27.15 12.64
CA LEU A 399 19.37 25.77 12.26
C LEU A 399 20.67 25.66 11.45
N GLN A 400 20.85 26.53 10.44
CA GLN A 400 22.05 26.54 9.61
C GLN A 400 23.30 26.81 10.45
N SER A 401 23.26 27.77 11.39
CA SER A 401 24.37 28.06 12.29
C SER A 401 24.74 26.92 13.23
N ASN A 402 23.84 25.97 13.42
CA ASN A 402 23.99 24.75 14.25
C ASN A 402 24.25 23.48 13.43
N GLY A 403 24.56 23.61 12.13
CA GLY A 403 25.06 22.51 11.30
C GLY A 403 24.01 21.80 10.44
N VAL A 404 22.73 22.18 10.50
CA VAL A 404 21.72 21.73 9.56
C VAL A 404 21.96 22.47 8.24
N ASN A 405 22.53 21.81 7.24
CA ASN A 405 22.99 22.47 6.01
C ASN A 405 22.04 22.27 4.82
N SER A 406 21.09 21.37 4.94
CA SER A 406 20.07 21.11 3.91
C SER A 406 18.74 20.81 4.58
N LEU A 407 17.65 21.35 4.03
CA LEU A 407 16.33 21.26 4.64
C LEU A 407 15.25 21.24 3.56
N LEU A 408 14.26 20.38 3.73
CA LEU A 408 12.99 20.42 3.03
C LEU A 408 11.93 21.00 3.97
N SER A 409 11.18 21.99 3.51
CA SER A 409 10.15 22.61 4.32
C SER A 409 8.85 22.74 3.55
N VAL A 410 7.74 22.32 4.14
CA VAL A 410 6.40 22.55 3.60
C VAL A 410 5.73 23.67 4.40
N TYR A 411 5.41 24.75 3.72
CA TYR A 411 4.71 25.87 4.33
C TYR A 411 3.20 25.70 4.18
N LYS A 412 2.54 25.28 5.23
CA LYS A 412 1.08 25.08 5.32
C LYS A 412 0.42 26.38 5.82
N GLY A 413 -0.80 26.70 5.36
CA GLY A 413 -1.51 27.93 5.77
C GLY A 413 -0.86 29.25 5.30
N TRP A 414 -0.08 29.19 4.21
CA TRP A 414 0.56 30.32 3.57
C TRP A 414 -0.41 31.21 2.78
N GLN A 415 -1.50 30.60 2.25
CA GLN A 415 -2.46 31.26 1.36
C GLN A 415 -3.32 32.29 2.08
N ALA A 416 -3.75 33.32 1.34
CA ALA A 416 -4.68 34.31 1.83
C ALA A 416 -5.96 33.62 2.31
N GLY A 417 -6.37 33.91 3.55
CA GLY A 417 -7.52 33.24 4.17
C GLY A 417 -7.14 32.08 5.11
N GLY A 418 -5.84 31.69 5.17
CA GLY A 418 -5.32 30.65 6.07
C GLY A 418 -5.49 29.24 5.52
N LEU A 419 -5.05 28.24 6.30
CA LEU A 419 -4.91 26.85 5.88
C LEU A 419 -6.17 26.24 5.21
N TYR A 420 -7.34 26.61 5.69
CA TYR A 420 -8.62 26.02 5.22
C TYR A 420 -9.39 26.91 4.23
N ASP A 421 -8.80 27.97 3.70
CA ASP A 421 -9.38 28.69 2.54
C ASP A 421 -9.02 27.97 1.24
N VAL A 422 -9.76 26.91 0.95
CA VAL A 422 -9.58 26.00 -0.17
C VAL A 422 -10.84 25.98 -1.08
N PRO A 423 -10.67 25.73 -2.41
CA PRO A 423 -9.44 25.41 -3.12
C PRO A 423 -8.59 26.65 -3.42
N ILE A 424 -7.29 26.46 -3.49
CA ILE A 424 -6.34 27.53 -3.83
C ILE A 424 -6.33 27.74 -5.35
N THR A 425 -6.83 28.88 -5.81
CA THR A 425 -6.98 29.16 -7.24
C THR A 425 -5.91 30.07 -7.82
N LYS A 426 -5.10 30.72 -6.98
CA LYS A 426 -4.04 31.67 -7.36
C LYS A 426 -2.95 31.70 -6.33
N TYR A 427 -1.75 31.98 -6.77
CA TYR A 427 -0.63 32.28 -5.88
C TYR A 427 -0.83 33.67 -5.23
N LYS A 428 -1.38 33.67 -4.03
CA LYS A 428 -1.59 34.84 -3.20
C LYS A 428 -1.41 34.47 -1.74
N ALA A 429 -0.31 34.90 -1.15
CA ALA A 429 -0.03 34.64 0.26
C ALA A 429 -0.81 35.61 1.17
N ASP A 430 -1.03 35.18 2.42
CA ASP A 430 -1.67 36.00 3.45
C ASP A 430 -0.79 37.21 3.81
N GLY A 431 -1.42 38.36 4.03
CA GLY A 431 -0.72 39.57 4.42
C GLY A 431 -0.08 39.50 5.81
N GLU A 432 -0.67 38.71 6.70
CA GLU A 432 -0.18 38.53 8.08
C GLU A 432 1.15 37.79 8.17
N ILE A 433 1.50 37.00 7.16
CA ILE A 433 2.81 36.29 7.10
C ILE A 433 3.87 37.04 6.28
N GLY A 434 3.58 38.24 5.77
CA GLY A 434 4.47 39.02 4.93
C GLY A 434 3.98 39.19 3.50
N GLY A 435 2.98 38.48 3.07
CA GLY A 435 2.36 38.54 1.73
C GLY A 435 3.20 37.87 0.64
N THR A 436 2.72 37.95 -0.60
CA THR A 436 3.24 37.17 -1.72
C THR A 436 4.71 37.47 -2.05
N SER A 437 5.17 38.73 -1.95
CA SER A 437 6.58 39.05 -2.22
C SER A 437 7.53 38.42 -1.21
N ALA A 438 7.19 38.52 0.09
CA ALA A 438 8.02 37.94 1.15
C ALA A 438 8.10 36.42 1.05
N VAL A 439 6.97 35.76 0.72
CA VAL A 439 6.98 34.29 0.48
C VAL A 439 7.80 33.92 -0.75
N THR A 440 7.74 34.72 -1.83
CA THR A 440 8.58 34.49 -3.03
C THR A 440 10.05 34.63 -2.70
N GLU A 441 10.42 35.69 -1.98
CA GLU A 441 11.80 35.96 -1.55
C GLU A 441 12.32 34.86 -0.63
N LEU A 442 11.52 34.42 0.35
CA LEU A 442 11.87 33.30 1.23
C LEU A 442 12.20 32.01 0.42
N ILE A 443 11.36 31.66 -0.55
CA ILE A 443 11.57 30.44 -1.38
C ILE A 443 12.86 30.58 -2.20
N THR A 444 13.07 31.72 -2.87
CA THR A 444 14.22 31.93 -3.76
C THR A 444 15.53 32.07 -3.02
N ASP A 445 15.58 32.88 -1.97
CA ASP A 445 16.80 33.20 -1.25
C ASP A 445 17.33 32.02 -0.42
N TRP A 446 16.42 31.17 0.08
CA TRP A 446 16.81 30.01 0.87
C TRP A 446 17.11 28.78 0.02
N ALA A 447 16.55 28.67 -1.19
CA ALA A 447 16.94 27.65 -2.16
C ALA A 447 18.43 27.74 -2.52
N GLU A 448 19.02 28.99 -2.63
CA GLU A 448 20.44 29.19 -2.84
C GLU A 448 21.31 28.66 -1.69
N LYS A 449 20.72 28.43 -0.52
CA LYS A 449 21.35 27.89 0.70
C LYS A 449 21.03 26.43 0.96
N ASN A 450 20.41 25.73 -0.02
CA ASN A 450 19.96 24.35 0.07
C ASN A 450 18.83 24.12 1.09
N TYR A 451 17.97 25.12 1.25
CA TYR A 451 16.73 25.05 2.04
C TYR A 451 15.55 25.19 1.08
N ASP A 452 14.92 24.07 0.73
CA ASP A 452 13.82 24.05 -0.23
C ASP A 452 12.50 24.26 0.49
N VAL A 453 11.83 25.37 0.19
CA VAL A 453 10.50 25.66 0.71
C VAL A 453 9.44 25.33 -0.34
N TYR A 454 8.56 24.42 -0.01
CA TYR A 454 7.42 23.98 -0.81
C TYR A 454 6.13 24.61 -0.27
N LEU A 455 5.26 25.05 -1.15
CA LEU A 455 3.94 25.53 -0.75
C LEU A 455 2.93 24.37 -0.75
N TYR A 456 2.28 24.19 0.39
CA TYR A 456 1.22 23.17 0.54
C TYR A 456 -0.03 23.54 -0.26
N ASN A 457 -0.59 22.57 -0.97
CA ASN A 457 -1.84 22.72 -1.70
C ASN A 457 -2.75 21.50 -1.45
N GLU A 458 -3.78 21.72 -0.62
CA GLU A 458 -4.90 20.78 -0.49
C GLU A 458 -5.80 20.91 -1.73
N SER A 459 -5.82 19.88 -2.56
CA SER A 459 -6.41 19.95 -3.89
C SER A 459 -7.72 19.17 -4.05
N LEU A 460 -8.12 18.41 -3.03
CA LEU A 460 -9.36 17.61 -3.03
C LEU A 460 -10.56 18.42 -2.55
N LEU A 461 -10.36 19.28 -1.55
CA LEU A 461 -11.42 19.90 -0.78
C LEU A 461 -11.76 21.31 -1.22
N SER A 462 -12.99 21.71 -0.95
CA SER A 462 -13.44 23.09 -1.03
C SER A 462 -14.27 23.47 0.22
N ASN A 463 -13.97 24.66 0.75
CA ASN A 463 -14.64 25.21 1.90
C ASN A 463 -15.88 26.00 1.48
N PRO A 464 -17.12 25.54 1.79
CA PRO A 464 -18.34 26.23 1.39
C PRO A 464 -18.61 27.54 2.15
N GLU A 465 -17.93 27.77 3.28
CA GLU A 465 -18.05 29.00 4.03
C GLU A 465 -17.22 30.15 3.48
N GLU A 466 -16.10 29.82 2.81
CA GLU A 466 -15.20 30.81 2.19
C GLU A 466 -15.40 30.89 0.68
N ASN A 467 -15.78 29.80 0.02
CA ASN A 467 -15.85 29.69 -1.41
C ASN A 467 -17.22 29.21 -1.89
N ASN A 468 -17.66 29.69 -3.07
CA ASN A 468 -18.88 29.18 -3.70
C ASN A 468 -18.64 27.79 -4.31
N THR A 469 -19.06 26.75 -3.59
CA THR A 469 -18.86 25.35 -3.99
C THR A 469 -20.00 24.77 -4.85
N THR A 470 -21.04 25.53 -5.15
CA THR A 470 -22.30 25.03 -5.73
C THR A 470 -22.09 24.24 -7.04
N PHE A 471 -21.17 24.69 -7.89
CA PHE A 471 -20.90 24.08 -9.18
C PHE A 471 -19.64 23.21 -9.22
N ASN A 472 -18.89 23.15 -8.15
CA ASN A 472 -17.62 22.43 -8.06
C ASN A 472 -17.73 21.17 -7.17
N ALA A 473 -18.75 21.06 -6.34
CA ALA A 473 -18.91 19.97 -5.38
C ALA A 473 -19.30 18.65 -6.08
N VAL A 474 -18.63 17.59 -5.70
CA VAL A 474 -18.93 16.21 -6.10
C VAL A 474 -20.30 15.78 -5.58
N LYS A 475 -21.00 14.99 -6.37
CA LYS A 475 -22.17 14.23 -5.92
C LYS A 475 -21.87 12.76 -5.95
N LYS A 476 -22.15 12.07 -4.84
CA LYS A 476 -22.17 10.63 -4.74
C LYS A 476 -23.06 10.00 -5.82
N VAL A 477 -22.95 8.71 -6.03
CA VAL A 477 -23.81 7.93 -6.94
C VAL A 477 -25.30 8.13 -6.56
N ASN A 478 -25.61 8.25 -5.29
CA ASN A 478 -26.96 8.54 -4.79
C ASN A 478 -27.39 10.02 -4.92
N LYS A 479 -26.64 10.84 -5.67
CA LYS A 479 -26.88 12.26 -5.95
C LYS A 479 -26.77 13.23 -4.77
N ARG A 480 -26.34 12.77 -3.60
CA ARG A 480 -25.99 13.63 -2.47
C ARG A 480 -24.61 14.23 -2.67
N LYS A 481 -24.34 15.34 -2.04
CA LYS A 481 -22.98 15.88 -2.00
C LYS A 481 -22.04 14.88 -1.30
N LEU A 482 -20.84 14.77 -1.81
CA LEU A 482 -19.74 14.14 -1.11
C LEU A 482 -19.06 15.21 -0.28
N GLU A 483 -19.18 15.09 1.03
CA GLU A 483 -18.70 16.08 1.99
C GLU A 483 -18.12 15.40 3.22
N ILE A 484 -17.10 16.04 3.79
CA ILE A 484 -16.55 15.72 5.10
C ILE A 484 -17.16 16.70 6.11
N THR A 485 -17.62 16.18 7.22
CA THR A 485 -18.12 17.00 8.35
C THR A 485 -17.34 16.67 9.60
N SER A 486 -16.97 17.71 10.34
CA SER A 486 -16.29 17.61 11.64
C SER A 486 -16.99 18.46 12.69
N ARG A 487 -16.64 18.28 13.95
CA ARG A 487 -17.16 19.08 15.08
C ARG A 487 -16.20 20.18 15.53
N ASP A 488 -15.34 20.62 14.63
CA ASP A 488 -14.35 21.64 14.94
C ASP A 488 -14.97 22.99 15.28
N ASN A 489 -14.19 23.85 15.87
CA ASN A 489 -14.63 25.19 16.28
C ASN A 489 -14.95 26.09 15.07
N VAL A 490 -14.24 25.89 13.96
CA VAL A 490 -14.37 26.65 12.71
C VAL A 490 -14.41 25.66 11.55
N TYR A 491 -15.20 25.97 10.52
CA TYR A 491 -15.24 25.17 9.29
C TYR A 491 -15.67 23.71 9.50
N GLN A 492 -16.94 23.50 9.74
CA GLN A 492 -17.47 22.16 10.03
C GLN A 492 -17.70 21.28 8.81
N THR A 493 -17.71 21.84 7.60
CA THR A 493 -18.04 21.08 6.38
C THR A 493 -17.12 21.45 5.24
N PHE A 494 -16.59 20.42 4.56
CA PHE A 494 -15.85 20.55 3.30
C PHE A 494 -16.51 19.69 2.24
N ASN A 495 -16.57 20.18 1.00
CA ASN A 495 -17.04 19.40 -0.15
C ASN A 495 -15.86 18.91 -0.96
N TYR A 496 -15.95 17.70 -1.51
CA TYR A 496 -15.00 17.23 -2.51
C TYR A 496 -15.19 17.99 -3.82
N VAL A 497 -14.09 18.35 -4.45
CA VAL A 497 -14.06 19.03 -5.74
C VAL A 497 -14.15 18.00 -6.88
N LEU A 498 -14.95 18.31 -7.90
CA LEU A 498 -15.06 17.46 -9.10
C LEU A 498 -13.68 17.34 -9.79
N PRO A 499 -13.19 16.13 -10.13
CA PRO A 499 -11.84 15.93 -10.66
C PRO A 499 -11.46 16.84 -11.83
N PHE A 500 -12.32 17.00 -12.82
CA PHE A 500 -12.07 17.93 -13.95
C PHE A 500 -12.10 19.42 -13.55
N LYS A 501 -12.65 19.77 -12.38
CA LYS A 501 -12.58 21.13 -11.83
C LYS A 501 -11.28 21.32 -11.06
N THR A 502 -10.81 20.31 -10.36
CA THR A 502 -9.49 20.29 -9.74
C THR A 502 -8.40 20.57 -10.78
N GLU A 503 -8.46 19.93 -11.97
CA GLU A 503 -7.58 20.23 -13.09
C GLU A 503 -7.55 21.71 -13.43
N THR A 504 -8.72 22.30 -13.69
CA THR A 504 -8.85 23.73 -14.04
C THR A 504 -8.34 24.67 -12.93
N ILE A 505 -8.52 24.29 -11.66
CA ILE A 505 -8.11 25.08 -10.51
C ILE A 505 -6.59 25.04 -10.35
N LEU A 506 -6.01 23.84 -10.40
CA LEU A 506 -4.57 23.64 -10.25
C LEU A 506 -3.78 24.23 -11.43
N ASP A 507 -4.27 24.09 -12.68
CA ASP A 507 -3.63 24.75 -13.83
C ASP A 507 -3.50 26.25 -13.63
N LYS A 508 -4.56 26.94 -13.17
CA LYS A 508 -4.53 28.38 -12.90
C LYS A 508 -3.62 28.73 -11.75
N PHE A 509 -3.58 27.90 -10.71
CA PHE A 509 -2.69 28.10 -9.57
C PHE A 509 -1.23 27.99 -10.02
N VAL A 510 -0.87 26.88 -10.71
CA VAL A 510 0.49 26.61 -11.19
C VAL A 510 0.96 27.69 -12.14
N GLU A 511 0.12 28.12 -13.11
CA GLU A 511 0.45 29.23 -14.01
C GLU A 511 0.77 30.50 -13.22
N SER A 512 -0.08 30.89 -12.26
CA SER A 512 0.14 32.10 -11.44
C SER A 512 1.36 31.99 -10.50
N TYR A 513 1.78 30.77 -10.17
CA TYR A 513 2.89 30.46 -9.29
C TYR A 513 4.22 30.48 -10.06
N THR A 514 4.30 29.76 -11.17
CA THR A 514 5.49 29.70 -12.02
C THR A 514 5.79 31.03 -12.71
N ASP A 515 4.77 31.83 -13.04
CA ASP A 515 4.95 33.20 -13.53
C ASP A 515 5.69 34.13 -12.55
N LYS A 516 5.77 33.77 -11.27
CA LYS A 516 6.54 34.47 -10.23
C LYS A 516 7.95 33.92 -10.05
N GLY A 517 8.35 32.91 -10.82
CA GLY A 517 9.67 32.30 -10.76
C GLY A 517 9.85 31.30 -9.61
N VAL A 518 8.75 30.81 -9.04
CA VAL A 518 8.72 29.79 -7.99
C VAL A 518 8.00 28.54 -8.48
N ASN A 519 8.47 27.36 -8.09
CA ASN A 519 7.96 26.11 -8.62
C ASN A 519 7.95 24.92 -7.62
N ASN A 520 8.25 25.14 -6.34
CA ASN A 520 8.26 24.08 -5.33
C ASN A 520 6.84 23.86 -4.77
N LEU A 521 6.20 22.75 -5.09
CA LEU A 521 4.82 22.46 -4.74
C LEU A 521 4.69 21.13 -3.96
N ALA A 522 4.06 21.19 -2.78
CA ALA A 522 3.61 20.02 -2.02
C ALA A 522 2.11 19.81 -2.24
N LEU A 523 1.75 18.72 -2.90
CA LEU A 523 0.38 18.41 -3.27
C LEU A 523 -0.20 17.34 -2.35
N ALA A 524 -1.43 17.56 -1.90
CA ALA A 524 -2.18 16.66 -1.03
C ALA A 524 -3.63 16.49 -1.50
N GLY A 525 -4.31 15.52 -0.94
CA GLY A 525 -5.73 15.27 -1.10
C GLY A 525 -6.09 14.43 -2.32
N ILE A 526 -5.71 14.83 -3.55
CA ILE A 526 -5.92 13.98 -4.73
C ILE A 526 -4.88 12.86 -4.84
N THR A 527 -3.85 12.89 -4.03
CA THR A 527 -2.75 11.93 -4.02
C THR A 527 -3.14 10.58 -3.43
N ASP A 528 -4.07 10.60 -2.48
CA ASP A 528 -4.48 9.49 -1.63
C ASP A 528 -6.00 9.24 -1.60
N ASN A 529 -6.74 9.86 -2.53
CA ASN A 529 -8.20 9.71 -2.64
C ASN A 529 -8.66 9.52 -4.07
N ILE A 530 -9.38 8.42 -4.32
CA ILE A 530 -10.13 8.20 -5.57
C ILE A 530 -11.54 7.71 -5.26
N PHE A 531 -12.51 8.19 -6.02
CA PHE A 531 -13.92 7.92 -5.76
C PHE A 531 -14.77 7.92 -7.03
N SER A 532 -15.89 7.21 -6.97
CA SER A 532 -16.92 7.26 -8.00
C SER A 532 -17.84 8.46 -7.78
N TYR A 533 -18.36 9.06 -8.85
CA TYR A 533 -19.23 10.23 -8.72
C TYR A 533 -20.24 10.37 -9.86
N SER A 534 -21.28 11.16 -9.61
CA SER A 534 -22.28 11.53 -10.60
C SER A 534 -22.15 13.00 -10.99
N TYR A 535 -22.09 13.25 -12.30
CA TYR A 535 -22.12 14.62 -12.83
C TYR A 535 -22.96 14.71 -14.10
N SER A 536 -23.87 15.68 -14.16
CA SER A 536 -24.73 15.96 -15.32
C SER A 536 -25.50 14.74 -15.88
N GLY A 537 -25.91 13.85 -14.97
CA GLY A 537 -26.65 12.63 -15.33
C GLY A 537 -25.78 11.47 -15.82
N LYS A 538 -24.45 11.64 -15.84
CA LYS A 538 -23.49 10.58 -16.11
C LYS A 538 -22.87 10.09 -14.81
N PHE A 539 -22.49 8.82 -14.80
CA PHE A 539 -21.72 8.18 -13.76
C PHE A 539 -20.27 8.09 -14.19
N TYR A 540 -19.36 8.38 -13.27
CA TYR A 540 -17.92 8.27 -13.41
C TYR A 540 -17.40 7.33 -12.32
N THR A 541 -16.56 6.40 -12.69
CA THR A 541 -16.00 5.42 -11.78
C THR A 541 -14.73 5.93 -11.09
N ARG A 542 -14.24 5.21 -10.11
CA ARG A 542 -12.91 5.44 -9.52
C ARG A 542 -11.81 5.38 -10.57
N PHE A 543 -11.95 4.55 -11.60
CA PHE A 543 -11.01 4.49 -12.72
C PHE A 543 -10.93 5.84 -13.47
N ASP A 544 -12.09 6.45 -13.76
CA ASP A 544 -12.13 7.77 -14.39
C ASP A 544 -11.50 8.85 -13.49
N CYS A 545 -11.73 8.74 -12.18
CA CYS A 545 -11.15 9.64 -11.19
C CYS A 545 -9.63 9.50 -11.13
N ALA A 546 -9.10 8.28 -10.97
CA ALA A 546 -7.67 8.00 -10.93
C ALA A 546 -6.95 8.47 -12.19
N LYS A 547 -7.50 8.17 -13.37
CA LYS A 547 -6.95 8.63 -14.64
C LYS A 547 -6.90 10.15 -14.76
N THR A 548 -7.93 10.84 -14.25
CA THR A 548 -7.95 12.31 -14.22
C THR A 548 -6.88 12.84 -13.28
N TYR A 549 -6.73 12.27 -12.10
CA TYR A 549 -5.72 12.69 -11.13
C TYR A 549 -4.29 12.38 -11.59
N GLU A 550 -4.06 11.22 -12.21
CA GLU A 550 -2.78 10.90 -12.84
C GLU A 550 -2.38 11.95 -13.87
N ASN A 551 -3.29 12.32 -14.78
CA ASN A 551 -3.03 13.36 -15.78
C ASN A 551 -2.75 14.72 -15.14
N ILE A 552 -3.47 15.10 -14.08
CA ILE A 552 -3.25 16.34 -13.34
C ILE A 552 -1.84 16.36 -12.75
N VAL A 553 -1.49 15.30 -12.02
CA VAL A 553 -0.19 15.21 -11.32
C VAL A 553 0.97 15.23 -12.32
N SER A 554 0.89 14.45 -13.41
CA SER A 554 1.92 14.47 -14.46
C SER A 554 2.06 15.85 -15.13
N ASN A 555 0.95 16.52 -15.46
CA ASN A 555 0.98 17.87 -16.04
C ASN A 555 1.58 18.93 -15.09
N ILE A 556 1.45 18.75 -13.79
CA ILE A 556 2.02 19.62 -12.76
C ILE A 556 3.50 19.31 -12.57
N ALA A 557 3.89 18.03 -12.52
CA ALA A 557 5.27 17.60 -12.39
C ALA A 557 6.17 18.12 -13.52
N ASP A 558 5.63 18.23 -14.75
CA ASP A 558 6.32 18.84 -15.89
C ASP A 558 6.71 20.34 -15.67
N LYS A 559 6.05 21.01 -14.73
CA LYS A 559 6.16 22.47 -14.52
C LYS A 559 6.73 22.85 -13.17
N THR A 560 6.71 21.91 -12.21
CA THR A 560 7.03 22.18 -10.81
C THR A 560 7.97 21.11 -10.24
N ASN A 561 8.71 21.45 -9.20
CA ASN A 561 9.29 20.46 -8.31
C ASN A 561 8.15 19.97 -7.43
N LEU A 562 7.72 18.73 -7.64
CA LEU A 562 6.50 18.20 -7.05
C LEU A 562 6.79 17.13 -6.01
N ILE A 563 6.37 17.38 -4.78
CA ILE A 563 6.38 16.39 -3.70
C ILE A 563 4.94 16.04 -3.32
N LEU A 564 4.69 14.78 -2.99
CA LEU A 564 3.33 14.26 -2.78
C LEU A 564 3.14 13.74 -1.36
N GLU A 565 1.99 14.10 -0.75
CA GLU A 565 1.57 13.57 0.55
C GLU A 565 0.81 12.26 0.32
N GLU A 566 1.25 11.16 0.96
CA GLU A 566 0.67 9.80 0.91
C GLU A 566 0.28 9.29 -0.50
N PRO A 567 1.12 9.43 -1.54
CA PRO A 567 0.70 9.09 -2.90
C PRO A 567 0.45 7.60 -3.10
N PHE A 568 -0.65 7.27 -3.77
CA PHE A 568 -0.88 5.93 -4.30
C PHE A 568 0.11 5.55 -5.40
N ALA A 569 0.39 4.26 -5.56
CA ALA A 569 1.45 3.75 -6.44
C ALA A 569 1.38 4.24 -7.89
N TYR A 570 0.20 4.49 -8.44
CA TYR A 570 0.05 4.98 -9.81
C TYR A 570 0.56 6.43 -10.03
N LEU A 571 0.89 7.16 -8.92
CA LEU A 571 1.46 8.51 -8.94
C LEU A 571 2.96 8.55 -8.65
N TRP A 572 3.59 7.44 -8.26
CA TRP A 572 4.99 7.43 -7.80
C TRP A 572 5.98 7.92 -8.86
N LYS A 573 5.70 7.70 -10.15
CA LYS A 573 6.56 8.17 -11.26
C LYS A 573 6.75 9.69 -11.29
N ASP A 574 5.80 10.44 -10.74
CA ASP A 574 5.78 11.92 -10.77
C ASP A 574 6.16 12.53 -9.41
N ALA A 575 6.46 11.70 -8.39
CA ALA A 575 6.79 12.13 -7.03
C ALA A 575 8.30 12.32 -6.84
N GLN A 576 8.74 13.55 -6.57
CA GLN A 576 10.13 13.83 -6.19
C GLN A 576 10.40 13.50 -4.71
N ALA A 577 9.38 13.43 -3.88
CA ALA A 577 9.43 12.93 -2.51
C ALA A 577 8.06 12.39 -2.08
N PHE A 578 8.07 11.39 -1.22
CA PHE A 578 6.91 10.84 -0.54
C PHE A 578 6.84 11.44 0.87
N LEU A 579 5.80 12.22 1.17
CA LEU A 579 5.55 12.79 2.49
C LEU A 579 4.59 11.91 3.27
N ASP A 580 4.81 11.83 4.58
CA ASP A 580 3.96 11.10 5.52
C ASP A 580 3.87 9.59 5.20
N MET A 581 5.07 8.99 4.95
CA MET A 581 5.21 7.55 4.70
C MET A 581 4.85 6.76 5.96
N PRO A 582 3.85 5.85 5.90
CA PRO A 582 3.51 5.00 7.03
C PRO A 582 4.68 4.09 7.40
N LEU A 583 4.99 3.95 8.68
CA LEU A 583 6.07 3.08 9.18
C LEU A 583 5.56 1.75 9.71
N GLY A 584 4.25 1.63 9.94
CA GLY A 584 3.58 0.43 10.43
C GLY A 584 2.38 0.04 9.57
N SER A 585 1.51 -0.79 10.16
CA SER A 585 0.25 -1.27 9.61
C SER A 585 -0.94 -0.77 10.44
N SER A 586 -2.16 -1.18 10.09
CA SER A 586 -3.37 -0.97 10.92
C SER A 586 -3.37 -1.81 12.21
N ALA A 587 -2.40 -2.68 12.39
CA ALA A 587 -2.26 -3.58 13.54
C ALA A 587 -3.52 -4.43 13.80
N TYR A 588 -4.08 -5.03 12.74
CA TYR A 588 -5.20 -5.95 12.89
C TYR A 588 -4.80 -7.17 13.71
N MET A 589 -5.72 -7.70 14.52
CA MET A 589 -5.43 -8.82 15.43
C MET A 589 -4.95 -10.11 14.75
N TYR A 590 -5.17 -10.26 13.45
CA TYR A 590 -4.71 -11.40 12.66
C TYR A 590 -3.35 -11.17 12.00
N GLU A 591 -2.80 -9.99 12.06
CA GLU A 591 -1.43 -9.68 11.64
C GLU A 591 -0.47 -10.19 12.70
N ASP A 592 0.55 -10.91 12.27
CA ASP A 592 1.54 -11.50 13.16
C ASP A 592 2.83 -10.68 13.19
N GLU A 593 3.14 -9.96 12.10
CA GLU A 593 4.35 -9.14 12.01
C GLU A 593 4.21 -7.99 11.01
N GLU A 594 4.62 -6.79 11.41
CA GLU A 594 4.79 -5.63 10.53
C GLU A 594 6.15 -5.70 9.84
N ILE A 595 6.22 -5.29 8.58
CA ILE A 595 7.45 -5.27 7.78
C ILE A 595 7.56 -3.98 6.99
N PRO A 596 8.78 -3.43 6.77
CA PRO A 596 8.97 -2.17 6.04
C PRO A 596 8.92 -2.37 4.52
N PHE A 597 7.90 -3.08 4.01
CA PHE A 597 7.85 -3.54 2.63
C PHE A 597 7.84 -2.40 1.61
N MET A 598 6.91 -1.43 1.75
CA MET A 598 6.82 -0.31 0.81
C MET A 598 8.08 0.55 0.86
N SER A 599 8.66 0.73 2.05
CA SER A 599 9.92 1.43 2.21
C SER A 599 11.07 0.72 1.49
N MET A 600 11.12 -0.63 1.54
CA MET A 600 12.10 -1.42 0.79
C MET A 600 11.95 -1.24 -0.72
N VAL A 601 10.73 -1.12 -1.21
CA VAL A 601 10.44 -0.89 -2.64
C VAL A 601 10.93 0.49 -3.08
N LEU A 602 10.66 1.53 -2.29
CA LEU A 602 10.84 2.92 -2.69
C LEU A 602 12.24 3.48 -2.39
N LYS A 603 12.95 2.94 -1.37
CA LYS A 603 14.28 3.42 -0.98
C LYS A 603 15.27 3.30 -2.14
N GLY A 604 15.97 4.40 -2.42
CA GLY A 604 16.87 4.54 -3.57
C GLY A 604 16.21 5.08 -4.84
N SER A 605 14.88 5.20 -4.85
CA SER A 605 14.11 5.79 -5.96
C SER A 605 13.38 7.07 -5.56
N ILE A 606 12.69 7.08 -4.41
CA ILE A 606 11.94 8.24 -3.91
C ILE A 606 12.36 8.49 -2.46
N PRO A 607 12.86 9.69 -2.10
CA PRO A 607 13.08 10.05 -0.70
C PRO A 607 11.75 10.04 0.06
N MET A 608 11.73 9.30 1.15
CA MET A 608 10.54 9.13 1.99
C MET A 608 10.70 9.90 3.29
N TYR A 609 9.68 10.60 3.69
CA TYR A 609 9.61 11.37 4.93
C TYR A 609 8.50 10.81 5.83
N SER A 610 8.83 10.66 7.11
CA SER A 610 7.90 10.12 8.10
C SER A 610 6.74 11.08 8.41
N ASP A 611 5.77 10.58 9.14
CA ASP A 611 4.89 11.41 9.96
C ASP A 611 5.69 12.23 10.99
N TYR A 612 5.06 13.21 11.63
CA TYR A 612 5.78 14.19 12.48
C TYR A 612 6.26 13.60 13.81
N VAL A 613 7.58 13.62 14.03
CA VAL A 613 8.26 13.16 15.25
C VAL A 613 7.72 13.84 16.51
N ASN A 614 7.36 15.13 16.42
CA ASN A 614 6.91 15.87 17.61
C ASN A 614 5.55 15.40 18.15
N PHE A 615 4.74 14.71 17.35
CA PHE A 615 3.46 14.15 17.81
C PHE A 615 3.53 12.68 18.23
N GLN A 616 4.65 12.00 17.99
CA GLN A 616 4.80 10.59 18.34
C GLN A 616 4.90 10.38 19.85
N ALA A 617 4.14 9.40 20.35
CA ALA A 617 4.13 9.04 21.78
C ALA A 617 5.45 8.40 22.21
N ASN A 618 5.98 7.46 21.41
CA ASN A 618 7.28 6.80 21.61
C ASN A 618 8.29 7.23 20.55
N LYS A 619 8.89 8.41 20.74
CA LYS A 619 9.84 9.00 19.78
C LYS A 619 11.08 8.14 19.56
N GLN A 620 11.49 7.33 20.53
CA GLN A 620 12.68 6.50 20.44
C GLN A 620 12.45 5.29 19.54
N GLU A 621 11.33 4.61 19.69
CA GLU A 621 10.92 3.51 18.82
C GLU A 621 10.66 4.02 17.41
N PHE A 622 9.93 5.11 17.27
CA PHE A 622 9.67 5.75 15.98
C PHE A 622 10.95 6.13 15.22
N ARG A 623 11.97 6.64 15.96
CA ARG A 623 13.30 6.91 15.40
C ARG A 623 13.96 5.65 14.85
N LEU A 624 13.86 4.53 15.56
CA LEU A 624 14.42 3.26 15.13
C LEU A 624 13.70 2.70 13.91
N GLN A 625 12.37 2.82 13.87
CA GLN A 625 11.55 2.43 12.71
C GLN A 625 11.93 3.24 11.46
N MET A 626 12.14 4.56 11.59
CA MET A 626 12.62 5.38 10.46
C MET A 626 13.98 4.91 9.95
N ILE A 627 14.92 4.59 10.85
CA ILE A 627 16.26 4.10 10.46
C ILE A 627 16.16 2.75 9.75
N GLU A 628 15.33 1.85 10.26
CA GLU A 628 15.08 0.53 9.68
C GLU A 628 14.46 0.62 8.29
N ALA A 629 13.46 1.46 8.14
CA ALA A 629 12.75 1.68 6.90
C ALA A 629 13.52 2.57 5.88
N GLY A 630 14.60 3.23 6.29
CA GLY A 630 15.32 4.21 5.44
C GLY A 630 14.51 5.47 5.15
N VAL A 631 13.60 5.84 6.05
CA VAL A 631 12.71 7.00 5.99
C VAL A 631 13.31 8.15 6.78
N TYR A 632 13.17 9.37 6.28
CA TYR A 632 13.75 10.57 6.88
C TYR A 632 12.79 11.26 7.87
N PRO A 633 13.32 11.93 8.91
CA PRO A 633 12.49 12.52 9.96
C PRO A 633 11.77 13.77 9.49
N SER A 634 10.57 13.99 10.04
CA SER A 634 9.74 15.17 9.83
C SER A 634 9.35 15.82 11.15
N PHE A 635 9.31 17.16 11.15
CA PHE A 635 8.82 17.97 12.27
C PHE A 635 7.79 18.98 11.77
N TYR A 636 6.74 19.25 12.54
CA TYR A 636 5.77 20.31 12.26
C TYR A 636 5.89 21.40 13.33
N LEU A 637 6.38 22.58 12.94
CA LEU A 637 6.77 23.61 13.88
C LEU A 637 6.04 24.92 13.66
N THR A 638 5.99 25.74 14.72
CA THR A 638 5.51 27.10 14.73
C THR A 638 6.44 27.99 15.54
N TYR A 639 6.48 29.26 15.22
CA TYR A 639 7.20 30.25 16.02
C TYR A 639 6.41 30.60 17.27
N GLU A 640 5.09 30.85 17.12
CA GLU A 640 4.18 31.14 18.22
C GLU A 640 3.78 29.85 18.97
N ASP A 641 3.19 29.98 20.14
CA ASP A 641 2.79 28.86 20.97
C ASP A 641 1.55 28.17 20.41
N SER A 642 1.56 26.82 20.39
CA SER A 642 0.40 26.03 19.93
C SER A 642 -0.89 26.27 20.71
N ALA A 643 -0.83 26.84 21.92
CA ALA A 643 -2.00 27.25 22.67
C ALA A 643 -2.86 28.30 21.93
N ASP A 644 -2.27 29.06 21.01
CA ASP A 644 -3.01 30.03 20.20
C ASP A 644 -3.95 29.37 19.18
N LEU A 645 -3.75 28.08 18.88
CA LEU A 645 -4.57 27.30 17.95
C LEU A 645 -5.85 26.73 18.58
N ILE A 646 -6.05 26.82 19.89
CA ILE A 646 -7.12 26.12 20.62
C ILE A 646 -8.55 26.41 20.10
N TYR A 647 -8.76 27.56 19.46
CA TYR A 647 -10.06 27.97 18.91
C TYR A 647 -10.10 27.91 17.38
N THR A 648 -9.07 27.35 16.75
CA THR A 648 -8.99 27.12 15.30
C THR A 648 -9.38 25.69 14.94
N LYS A 649 -9.42 25.37 13.66
CA LYS A 649 -9.60 24.00 13.20
C LYS A 649 -8.37 23.12 13.48
N SER A 650 -7.18 23.70 13.57
CA SER A 650 -5.91 23.02 13.88
C SER A 650 -5.62 22.92 15.39
N SER A 651 -6.67 22.81 16.22
CA SER A 651 -6.54 22.67 17.68
C SER A 651 -5.90 21.34 18.15
N ASP A 652 -5.77 20.38 17.26
CA ASP A 652 -5.05 19.11 17.43
C ASP A 652 -3.52 19.26 17.38
N LEU A 653 -3.00 20.36 16.84
CA LEU A 653 -1.58 20.68 16.81
C LEU A 653 -1.08 21.20 18.16
N TYR A 654 -1.07 20.33 19.16
CA TYR A 654 -0.86 20.68 20.56
C TYR A 654 0.59 20.91 21.00
N SER A 655 1.59 20.62 20.14
CA SER A 655 3.01 20.68 20.50
C SER A 655 3.88 20.98 19.27
N THR A 656 3.96 22.25 18.87
CA THR A 656 4.62 22.69 17.64
C THR A 656 5.70 23.74 17.82
N LYS A 657 5.86 24.33 19.04
CA LYS A 657 6.74 25.46 19.26
C LYS A 657 8.20 25.13 18.93
N TYR A 658 8.84 25.92 18.06
CA TYR A 658 10.21 25.75 17.60
C TYR A 658 11.22 25.61 18.75
N ASP A 659 11.19 26.51 19.74
CA ASP A 659 12.11 26.48 20.88
C ASP A 659 12.10 25.15 21.64
N THR A 660 10.99 24.43 21.62
CA THR A 660 10.86 23.12 22.27
C THR A 660 11.56 22.02 21.51
N TYR A 661 11.57 22.08 20.18
CA TYR A 661 12.04 20.99 19.32
C TYR A 661 13.36 21.29 18.60
N ARG A 662 13.86 22.52 18.66
CA ARG A 662 15.10 22.97 18.01
C ARG A 662 16.25 21.99 18.19
N ASP A 663 16.59 21.66 19.41
CA ASP A 663 17.71 20.75 19.71
C ASP A 663 17.43 19.32 19.23
N SER A 664 16.16 18.89 19.18
CA SER A 664 15.77 17.60 18.60
C SER A 664 15.99 17.61 17.07
N VAL A 665 15.57 18.64 16.36
CA VAL A 665 15.81 18.77 14.91
C VAL A 665 17.29 18.68 14.59
N ILE A 666 18.15 19.40 15.33
CA ILE A 666 19.61 19.37 15.14
C ILE A 666 20.18 17.96 15.39
N ALA A 667 19.72 17.29 16.44
CA ALA A 667 20.20 15.94 16.77
C ALA A 667 19.76 14.90 15.74
N TYR A 668 18.51 14.94 15.29
CA TYR A 668 18.00 14.06 14.23
C TYR A 668 18.70 14.32 12.90
N ASP A 669 18.90 15.59 12.52
CA ASP A 669 19.65 15.93 11.30
C ASP A 669 21.04 15.29 11.31
N ALA A 670 21.79 15.47 12.39
CA ALA A 670 23.14 14.93 12.50
C ALA A 670 23.20 13.40 12.41
N GLU A 671 22.25 12.69 13.03
CA GLU A 671 22.16 11.23 12.99
C GLU A 671 21.75 10.70 11.62
N PHE A 672 20.63 11.20 11.08
CA PHE A 672 20.08 10.72 9.81
C PHE A 672 20.95 11.10 8.62
N LYS A 673 21.61 12.25 8.66
CA LYS A 673 22.59 12.64 7.66
C LYS A 673 23.75 11.64 7.58
N ALA A 674 24.29 11.22 8.73
CA ALA A 674 25.38 10.24 8.76
C ALA A 674 24.96 8.86 8.21
N ILE A 675 23.71 8.46 8.43
CA ILE A 675 23.11 7.24 7.86
C ILE A 675 22.90 7.42 6.35
N ALA A 676 22.33 8.53 5.93
CA ALA A 676 22.06 8.84 4.53
C ALA A 676 23.34 8.91 3.69
N GLU A 677 24.43 9.53 4.21
CA GLU A 677 25.75 9.52 3.54
C GLU A 677 26.28 8.10 3.24
N ALA A 678 25.81 7.10 3.99
CA ALA A 678 26.17 5.71 3.75
C ALA A 678 25.19 4.96 2.81
N THR A 679 23.92 5.40 2.72
CA THR A 679 22.81 4.64 2.12
C THR A 679 21.94 5.43 1.13
N ALA A 680 22.26 6.71 0.82
CA ALA A 680 21.33 7.59 0.08
C ALA A 680 20.88 7.01 -1.26
N ASP A 681 21.82 6.60 -2.10
CA ASP A 681 21.57 6.08 -3.46
C ASP A 681 21.46 4.56 -3.51
N ALA A 682 21.40 3.90 -2.34
CA ALA A 682 21.37 2.45 -2.26
C ALA A 682 19.95 1.94 -2.04
N TYR A 683 19.65 0.83 -2.69
CA TYR A 683 18.41 0.09 -2.48
C TYR A 683 18.51 -0.81 -1.26
N ILE A 684 17.42 -0.94 -0.52
CA ILE A 684 17.32 -2.02 0.47
C ILE A 684 17.19 -3.34 -0.31
N ALA A 685 18.20 -4.19 -0.18
CA ALA A 685 18.26 -5.49 -0.84
C ALA A 685 17.63 -6.57 0.03
N ARG A 686 17.75 -6.45 1.37
CA ARG A 686 17.26 -7.45 2.29
C ARG A 686 16.95 -6.86 3.66
N HIS A 687 15.89 -7.35 4.27
CA HIS A 687 15.51 -7.10 5.67
C HIS A 687 15.34 -8.44 6.37
N ASP A 688 16.02 -8.64 7.50
CA ASP A 688 16.02 -9.88 8.25
C ASP A 688 15.81 -9.63 9.76
N LYS A 689 14.98 -10.44 10.39
CA LYS A 689 14.91 -10.52 11.86
C LYS A 689 15.97 -11.49 12.34
N VAL A 690 17.07 -10.96 12.88
CA VAL A 690 18.26 -11.77 13.24
C VAL A 690 18.25 -12.27 14.67
N GLU A 691 17.50 -11.59 15.56
CA GLU A 691 17.28 -11.96 16.95
C GLU A 691 15.94 -11.33 17.40
N THR A 692 15.36 -11.81 18.50
CA THR A 692 14.14 -11.17 19.04
C THR A 692 14.39 -9.70 19.37
N GLY A 693 13.66 -8.81 18.69
CA GLY A 693 13.80 -7.35 18.84
C GLY A 693 15.05 -6.77 18.18
N VAL A 694 15.75 -7.53 17.31
CA VAL A 694 16.89 -7.03 16.53
C VAL A 694 16.71 -7.34 15.06
N ASN A 695 16.63 -6.29 14.25
CA ASN A 695 16.48 -6.37 12.81
C ASN A 695 17.78 -5.97 12.10
N LYS A 696 17.99 -6.52 10.89
CA LYS A 696 19.14 -6.28 10.03
C LYS A 696 18.67 -5.84 8.67
N VAL A 697 19.08 -4.66 8.25
CA VAL A 697 18.81 -4.11 6.92
C VAL A 697 20.07 -4.14 6.11
N THR A 698 20.05 -4.81 4.96
CA THR A 698 21.19 -4.93 4.04
C THR A 698 20.91 -4.14 2.79
N TYR A 699 21.82 -3.24 2.46
CA TYR A 699 21.76 -2.44 1.24
C TYR A 699 22.60 -3.06 0.11
N ASP A 700 22.25 -2.80 -1.12
CA ASP A 700 22.94 -3.31 -2.31
C ASP A 700 24.37 -2.80 -2.49
N ASN A 701 24.70 -1.66 -1.87
CA ASN A 701 26.07 -1.12 -1.81
C ASN A 701 26.96 -1.81 -0.74
N GLY A 702 26.44 -2.82 -0.04
CA GLY A 702 27.12 -3.59 0.99
C GLY A 702 27.06 -3.00 2.40
N VAL A 703 26.42 -1.87 2.59
CA VAL A 703 26.14 -1.32 3.93
C VAL A 703 25.09 -2.18 4.63
N VAL A 704 25.32 -2.44 5.93
CA VAL A 704 24.39 -3.15 6.82
C VAL A 704 24.04 -2.26 8.00
N ILE A 705 22.75 -2.18 8.33
CA ILE A 705 22.27 -1.49 9.53
C ILE A 705 21.61 -2.53 10.43
N TYR A 706 22.10 -2.63 11.68
CA TYR A 706 21.43 -3.39 12.72
C TYR A 706 20.61 -2.43 13.57
N VAL A 707 19.36 -2.77 13.85
CA VAL A 707 18.44 -1.99 14.69
C VAL A 707 18.02 -2.83 15.88
N ASN A 708 18.30 -2.35 17.09
CA ASN A 708 18.00 -3.03 18.34
C ASN A 708 16.90 -2.30 19.10
N TYR A 709 15.74 -2.90 19.17
CA TYR A 709 14.55 -2.40 19.90
C TYR A 709 14.52 -2.82 21.37
N THR A 710 15.49 -3.65 21.82
CA THR A 710 15.55 -4.07 23.24
C THR A 710 16.27 -3.03 24.10
N ASP A 711 15.98 -3.02 25.41
CA ASP A 711 16.64 -2.12 26.36
C ASP A 711 18.13 -2.44 26.60
N ASN A 712 18.60 -3.63 26.20
CA ASN A 712 19.93 -4.12 26.48
C ASN A 712 20.80 -4.19 25.23
N ALA A 713 22.12 -4.10 25.42
CA ALA A 713 23.05 -4.38 24.34
C ALA A 713 22.98 -5.84 23.89
N VAL A 714 22.91 -6.08 22.60
CA VAL A 714 22.85 -7.42 21.97
C VAL A 714 24.05 -7.60 21.03
N THR A 715 24.59 -8.80 20.95
CA THR A 715 25.67 -9.12 20.01
C THR A 715 25.18 -10.15 19.01
N VAL A 716 25.07 -9.77 17.75
CA VAL A 716 24.63 -10.61 16.64
C VAL A 716 25.70 -10.58 15.55
N GLU A 717 26.04 -11.75 14.99
CA GLU A 717 27.03 -11.89 13.91
C GLU A 717 28.40 -11.24 14.26
N GLY A 718 28.75 -11.14 15.56
CA GLY A 718 29.97 -10.51 16.05
C GLY A 718 29.91 -8.98 16.16
N VAL A 719 28.78 -8.37 15.87
CA VAL A 719 28.49 -6.94 16.01
C VAL A 719 27.73 -6.71 17.33
N THR A 720 28.23 -5.85 18.21
CA THR A 720 27.51 -5.41 19.41
C THR A 720 26.75 -4.13 19.10
N ILE A 721 25.44 -4.15 19.36
CA ILE A 721 24.49 -3.04 19.18
C ILE A 721 23.98 -2.67 20.58
N ASP A 722 24.10 -1.41 20.97
CA ASP A 722 23.59 -0.93 22.26
C ASP A 722 22.05 -1.04 22.31
N GLY A 723 21.49 -1.02 23.54
CA GLY A 723 20.04 -1.03 23.70
C GLY A 723 19.39 0.21 23.09
N LEU A 724 18.20 0.03 22.48
CA LEU A 724 17.41 1.08 21.82
C LEU A 724 18.26 1.94 20.85
N SER A 725 19.08 1.28 20.04
CA SER A 725 19.98 1.95 19.11
C SER A 725 20.08 1.24 17.76
N ALA A 726 20.67 1.94 16.80
CA ALA A 726 21.03 1.38 15.49
C ALA A 726 22.55 1.46 15.28
N LYS A 727 23.10 0.53 14.50
CA LYS A 727 24.52 0.47 14.19
C LYS A 727 24.76 0.22 12.70
N VAL A 728 25.41 1.17 12.05
CA VAL A 728 25.85 1.06 10.66
C VAL A 728 27.18 0.32 10.59
N VAL A 729 27.26 -0.68 9.71
CA VAL A 729 28.46 -1.48 9.42
C VAL A 729 28.71 -1.43 7.92
N LYS A 730 29.98 -1.16 7.53
CA LYS A 730 30.43 -1.09 6.13
C LYS A 730 31.29 -2.27 5.79
#